data_16e9abe6f92d3a24728f1d8de4a64d6b
#
_entry.id   16e9abe6f92d3a24728f1d8de4a64d6b
#
_cell.length_a   1.000
_cell.length_b   1.000
_cell.length_c   1.000
_cell.angle_alpha   90.00
_cell.angle_beta   90.00
_cell.angle_gamma   90.00
#
_symmetry.space_group_name_H-M   'P 1'
#
loop_
_entity.id
_entity.type
_entity.pdbx_description
1 polymer ?
#
loop_
_entity_poly.entity_id
_entity_poly.type
_entity_poly.pdbx_seq_one_letter_code
_entity_poly.pdbx_strand_id
1 'polypeptide(L)'
;MLLLTGTLFGAERDTTGILQPTEAHLTESRIIVQILDYFHYRETDLNDSLSSVIFNNFIRSLDGNKNYFLASDIRSFEKYRYELDNTLKNGDLVPAFYIFNIYMKRLESRLDYALAHSGDKFDYTKKETFRFDRDKAGYASSVAELDEVWRKTLKNQALSLKLSGSEPDKVVEVLTKRYERFKSNVAKYNSNDVFEIYMNSLTEGFDPHTNYFTPLNAEDFEMQSKKSLEGIGATLQQDGDFTKITDLRAGGPAFLSQQITKEDRVIGIAQGSDGEMIDVVGWRSDEVAGEIRGPKGTLVRLKLLPGGATPGSETKEVSLVRDKIKLDDAKPKSEVVQYSENGSDYTIGVITVPDFYIDGDDMAKNPDNYASTTNDVKALIKDLEGQNVDGIMIDLRNNGGGALVEAISMSGLFLPGGTVVQVKDSRGQIQKYDDDNKGVSYEGPLNVMINRFSASASEIFAGAIQDYKRGVVVGEQTYGKGTVQNVRGLKDFLRQPGEEELGLLKFTIAKFYRVTGSSTQHRGVTPDIEYPSVYSAAEFGESSKPSALPWDKIAAAPFKPMDYVDNDMLSILKKRHDERLKKDQALLDLQYDIAELAKNRSQKVVSLNYNQRKKEQDDRKEKRDARVKIGASLSELEANKVQDRSLNDMKDAYLKESIKLLADQIQAGKKRRG
;
A
#
# COMPACT_ATOMS: atom_id res chain seq x y z
N MET A 1 50.69 15.75 13.87
CA MET A 1 49.93 14.73 14.61
C MET A 1 48.67 15.41 15.14
N LEU A 2 47.68 15.55 14.26
CA LEU A 2 46.34 16.10 14.57
C LEU A 2 45.41 14.91 14.77
N LEU A 3 44.92 14.77 15.99
CA LEU A 3 43.87 13.82 16.36
C LEU A 3 42.52 14.37 15.78
N LEU A 4 42.01 13.72 14.76
CA LEU A 4 40.60 13.83 14.36
C LEU A 4 39.77 13.07 15.39
N THR A 5 39.09 13.81 16.26
CA THR A 5 38.02 13.29 17.08
C THR A 5 36.77 13.25 16.21
N GLY A 6 36.46 12.09 15.67
CA GLY A 6 35.14 11.85 15.05
C GLY A 6 34.07 11.92 16.16
N THR A 7 33.23 12.93 16.11
CA THR A 7 32.01 12.99 16.92
C THR A 7 31.01 11.97 16.35
N LEU A 8 30.87 10.87 17.06
CA LEU A 8 29.73 9.95 16.91
C LEU A 8 28.46 10.73 17.26
N PHE A 9 27.60 10.99 16.27
CA PHE A 9 26.25 11.49 16.48
C PHE A 9 25.38 10.39 17.10
N GLY A 10 25.49 10.21 18.41
CA GLY A 10 24.50 9.53 19.21
C GLY A 10 23.52 10.60 19.72
N ALA A 11 22.24 10.50 19.39
CA ALA A 11 21.21 11.36 19.96
C ALA A 11 21.26 11.23 21.49
N GLU A 12 21.71 12.31 22.17
CA GLU A 12 21.86 12.33 23.62
C GLU A 12 20.49 12.17 24.30
N ARG A 13 20.28 11.03 24.96
CA ARG A 13 19.34 11.01 26.09
C ARG A 13 19.97 11.82 27.21
N ASP A 14 19.24 12.83 27.67
CA ASP A 14 19.53 13.48 28.95
C ASP A 14 19.72 12.38 30.02
N THR A 15 20.59 12.65 31.02
CA THR A 15 20.86 11.75 32.15
C THR A 15 19.57 11.35 32.91
N THR A 16 18.43 11.98 32.62
CA THR A 16 17.10 11.68 33.17
C THR A 16 16.30 10.66 32.32
N GLY A 17 16.80 10.27 31.13
CA GLY A 17 16.08 9.40 30.19
C GLY A 17 14.89 10.07 29.47
N ILE A 18 14.73 11.39 29.60
CA ILE A 18 13.67 12.21 28.99
C ILE A 18 14.15 12.67 27.59
N LEU A 19 13.36 12.43 26.57
CA LEU A 19 13.66 12.92 25.22
C LEU A 19 13.31 14.40 25.10
N GLN A 20 14.19 15.17 24.42
CA GLN A 20 14.09 16.60 24.23
C GLN A 20 14.26 16.93 22.74
N PRO A 21 13.63 18.00 22.21
CA PRO A 21 13.88 18.48 20.85
C PRO A 21 15.31 19.02 20.72
N THR A 22 15.89 18.91 19.53
CA THR A 22 17.19 19.50 19.17
C THR A 22 16.98 20.84 18.46
N GLU A 23 18.03 21.66 18.32
CA GLU A 23 17.99 22.92 17.55
C GLU A 23 17.66 22.66 16.07
N ALA A 24 18.12 21.56 15.50
CA ALA A 24 17.75 21.14 14.14
C ALA A 24 16.24 20.95 14.01
N HIS A 25 15.60 20.25 14.96
CA HIS A 25 14.14 20.06 14.97
C HIS A 25 13.36 21.37 15.02
N LEU A 26 13.85 22.37 15.80
CA LEU A 26 13.21 23.69 15.86
C LEU A 26 13.29 24.42 14.52
N THR A 27 14.43 24.26 13.81
CA THR A 27 14.63 24.83 12.49
C THR A 27 13.76 24.13 11.45
N GLU A 28 13.79 22.79 11.41
CA GLU A 28 13.00 21.98 10.48
C GLU A 28 11.50 22.21 10.64
N SER A 29 10.98 22.28 11.86
CA SER A 29 9.55 22.51 12.11
C SER A 29 9.08 23.82 11.50
N ARG A 30 9.87 24.92 11.62
CA ARG A 30 9.55 26.21 11.02
C ARG A 30 9.56 26.15 9.49
N ILE A 31 10.55 25.46 8.90
CA ILE A 31 10.66 25.29 7.45
C ILE A 31 9.47 24.48 6.94
N ILE A 32 9.12 23.37 7.60
CA ILE A 32 7.97 22.52 7.24
C ILE A 32 6.69 23.34 7.26
N VAL A 33 6.43 24.11 8.35
CA VAL A 33 5.26 24.97 8.44
C VAL A 33 5.21 25.98 7.30
N GLN A 34 6.35 26.63 6.97
CA GLN A 34 6.42 27.59 5.86
C GLN A 34 6.16 26.92 4.50
N ILE A 35 6.71 25.72 4.26
CA ILE A 35 6.46 24.99 3.00
C ILE A 35 4.98 24.65 2.88
N LEU A 36 4.35 24.18 3.95
CA LEU A 36 2.94 23.83 3.95
C LEU A 36 2.05 25.07 3.72
N ASP A 37 2.39 26.20 4.33
CA ASP A 37 1.65 27.46 4.18
C ASP A 37 1.76 28.04 2.76
N TYR A 38 2.95 28.03 2.14
CA TYR A 38 3.19 28.70 0.86
C TYR A 38 3.04 27.81 -0.38
N PHE A 39 3.24 26.50 -0.26
CA PHE A 39 3.39 25.63 -1.43
C PHE A 39 2.43 24.44 -1.47
N HIS A 40 1.76 24.14 -0.34
CA HIS A 40 0.82 23.02 -0.32
C HIS A 40 -0.45 23.34 -1.12
N TYR A 41 -0.96 22.34 -1.86
CA TYR A 41 -2.17 22.50 -2.67
C TYR A 41 -3.42 22.89 -1.86
N ARG A 42 -3.56 22.36 -0.65
CA ARG A 42 -4.63 22.75 0.28
C ARG A 42 -4.20 24.05 0.97
N GLU A 43 -4.82 25.16 0.57
CA GLU A 43 -4.73 26.41 1.31
C GLU A 43 -5.51 26.26 2.60
N THR A 44 -4.83 25.96 3.68
CA THR A 44 -5.43 25.78 5.01
C THR A 44 -4.55 26.50 6.02
N ASP A 45 -5.15 27.49 6.70
CA ASP A 45 -4.47 28.16 7.79
C ASP A 45 -4.16 27.19 8.94
N LEU A 46 -2.95 27.27 9.44
CA LEU A 46 -2.59 26.62 10.69
C LEU A 46 -3.25 27.41 11.84
N ASN A 47 -4.40 26.90 12.33
CA ASN A 47 -5.27 27.52 13.33
C ASN A 47 -5.77 26.50 14.35
N ASP A 48 -6.59 26.92 15.32
CA ASP A 48 -7.16 26.05 16.36
C ASP A 48 -7.85 24.79 15.80
N SER A 49 -8.55 24.90 14.65
CA SER A 49 -9.21 23.75 14.03
C SER A 49 -8.19 22.71 13.56
N LEU A 50 -7.14 23.15 12.84
CA LEU A 50 -6.07 22.27 12.41
C LEU A 50 -5.23 21.78 13.60
N SER A 51 -5.00 22.62 14.60
CA SER A 51 -4.38 22.25 15.88
C SER A 51 -5.09 21.04 16.51
N SER A 52 -6.43 21.07 16.58
CA SER A 52 -7.21 19.94 17.10
C SER A 52 -7.07 18.67 16.24
N VAL A 53 -6.95 18.79 14.91
CA VAL A 53 -6.69 17.65 14.01
C VAL A 53 -5.30 17.07 14.27
N ILE A 54 -4.27 17.91 14.35
CA ILE A 54 -2.89 17.52 14.65
C ILE A 54 -2.83 16.78 15.99
N PHE A 55 -3.48 17.34 17.02
CA PHE A 55 -3.58 16.72 18.34
C PHE A 55 -4.16 15.30 18.25
N ASN A 56 -5.30 15.14 17.56
CA ASN A 56 -5.94 13.84 17.41
C ASN A 56 -5.08 12.85 16.61
N ASN A 57 -4.42 13.32 15.55
CA ASN A 57 -3.50 12.51 14.75
C ASN A 57 -2.34 12.04 15.60
N PHE A 58 -1.72 12.93 16.37
CA PHE A 58 -0.58 12.60 17.23
C PHE A 58 -0.95 11.61 18.33
N ILE A 59 -2.07 11.82 19.03
CA ILE A 59 -2.56 10.84 20.03
C ILE A 59 -2.89 9.51 19.37
N ARG A 60 -3.49 9.50 18.19
CA ARG A 60 -3.82 8.28 17.45
C ARG A 60 -2.57 7.54 16.97
N SER A 61 -1.53 8.25 16.52
CA SER A 61 -0.27 7.62 16.10
C SER A 61 0.45 6.92 17.25
N LEU A 62 0.32 7.44 18.47
CA LEU A 62 0.90 6.85 19.68
C LEU A 62 0.04 5.73 20.25
N ASP A 63 -1.28 5.90 20.31
CA ASP A 63 -2.19 4.96 20.98
C ASP A 63 -3.55 4.85 20.28
N GLY A 64 -3.57 4.47 19.01
CA GLY A 64 -4.81 4.33 18.22
C GLY A 64 -5.79 3.31 18.81
N ASN A 65 -5.29 2.24 19.37
CA ASN A 65 -6.09 1.18 20.00
C ASN A 65 -6.37 1.40 21.50
N LYS A 66 -5.92 2.52 22.07
CA LYS A 66 -6.16 2.88 23.49
C LYS A 66 -5.72 1.81 24.48
N ASN A 67 -4.50 1.33 24.25
CA ASN A 67 -3.87 0.25 25.02
C ASN A 67 -2.85 0.76 26.04
N TYR A 68 -2.47 2.05 25.98
CA TYR A 68 -1.39 2.61 26.79
C TYR A 68 -1.86 3.76 27.68
N PHE A 69 -2.44 4.81 27.11
CA PHE A 69 -2.89 5.96 27.88
C PHE A 69 -4.07 5.67 28.78
N LEU A 70 -4.08 6.37 29.91
CA LEU A 70 -5.27 6.49 30.75
C LEU A 70 -6.11 7.71 30.37
N ALA A 71 -7.39 7.69 30.71
CA ALA A 71 -8.28 8.84 30.53
C ALA A 71 -7.77 10.10 31.25
N SER A 72 -7.01 9.95 32.35
CA SER A 72 -6.37 11.06 33.06
C SER A 72 -5.24 11.69 32.26
N ASP A 73 -4.48 10.89 31.47
CA ASP A 73 -3.41 11.40 30.64
C ASP A 73 -3.99 12.27 29.52
N ILE A 74 -5.00 11.74 28.82
CA ILE A 74 -5.70 12.48 27.76
C ILE A 74 -6.25 13.81 28.28
N ARG A 75 -6.91 13.81 29.46
CA ARG A 75 -7.36 15.07 30.08
C ARG A 75 -6.24 16.05 30.35
N SER A 76 -5.05 15.57 30.72
CA SER A 76 -3.89 16.44 30.97
C SER A 76 -3.32 17.05 29.69
N PHE A 77 -3.51 16.39 28.52
CA PHE A 77 -3.09 16.85 27.21
C PHE A 77 -4.05 17.84 26.57
N GLU A 78 -5.33 17.86 26.98
CA GLU A 78 -6.37 18.70 26.37
C GLU A 78 -6.02 20.21 26.36
N LYS A 79 -5.17 20.66 27.28
CA LYS A 79 -4.67 22.04 27.30
C LYS A 79 -3.86 22.43 26.05
N TYR A 80 -3.31 21.45 25.33
CA TYR A 80 -2.55 21.66 24.10
C TYR A 80 -3.40 21.59 22.83
N ARG A 81 -4.63 21.11 22.91
CA ARG A 81 -5.47 20.82 21.74
C ARG A 81 -5.60 22.00 20.76
N TYR A 82 -5.69 23.21 21.27
CA TYR A 82 -5.86 24.43 20.50
C TYR A 82 -4.64 25.36 20.55
N GLU A 83 -3.47 24.82 20.95
CA GLU A 83 -2.24 25.59 21.08
C GLU A 83 -1.12 25.08 20.16
N LEU A 84 -1.32 23.89 19.51
CA LEU A 84 -0.27 23.31 18.70
C LEU A 84 0.05 24.13 17.44
N ASP A 85 -0.91 24.87 16.90
CA ASP A 85 -0.69 25.78 15.79
C ASP A 85 0.24 26.94 16.19
N ASN A 86 0.05 27.53 17.37
CA ASN A 86 0.88 28.60 17.90
C ASN A 86 2.29 28.11 18.23
N THR A 87 2.39 26.92 18.85
CA THR A 87 3.69 26.34 19.20
C THR A 87 4.49 25.97 17.96
N LEU A 88 3.88 25.36 16.93
CA LEU A 88 4.51 25.01 15.66
C LEU A 88 5.02 26.25 14.90
N LYS A 89 4.23 27.33 14.81
CA LYS A 89 4.64 28.60 14.20
C LYS A 89 5.88 29.18 14.86
N ASN A 90 6.00 29.00 16.17
CA ASN A 90 7.14 29.49 16.95
C ASN A 90 8.32 28.49 16.98
N GLY A 91 8.15 27.29 16.46
CA GLY A 91 9.12 26.21 16.57
C GLY A 91 9.21 25.60 17.97
N ASP A 92 8.17 25.76 18.81
CA ASP A 92 8.10 25.17 20.14
C ASP A 92 7.55 23.75 20.04
N LEU A 93 8.36 22.76 20.36
CA LEU A 93 8.05 21.33 20.31
C LEU A 93 7.82 20.70 21.70
N VAL A 94 7.89 21.51 22.77
CA VAL A 94 7.72 21.04 24.15
C VAL A 94 6.42 20.24 24.35
N PRO A 95 5.24 20.65 23.83
CA PRO A 95 4.02 19.86 23.98
C PRO A 95 4.10 18.45 23.42
N ALA A 96 4.70 18.27 22.25
CA ALA A 96 4.84 16.97 21.60
C ALA A 96 5.76 16.04 22.42
N PHE A 97 6.91 16.53 22.82
CA PHE A 97 7.86 15.77 23.64
C PHE A 97 7.30 15.45 25.04
N TYR A 98 6.52 16.35 25.63
CA TYR A 98 5.84 16.10 26.91
C TYR A 98 4.85 14.92 26.77
N ILE A 99 3.99 14.94 25.75
CA ILE A 99 3.02 13.87 25.49
C ILE A 99 3.74 12.55 25.22
N PHE A 100 4.79 12.58 24.38
CA PHE A 100 5.55 11.39 24.03
C PHE A 100 6.27 10.78 25.25
N ASN A 101 6.86 11.58 26.10
CA ASN A 101 7.53 11.09 27.33
C ASN A 101 6.51 10.43 28.30
N ILE A 102 5.27 10.90 28.36
CA ILE A 102 4.21 10.21 29.12
C ILE A 102 3.84 8.91 28.44
N TYR A 103 3.72 8.90 27.10
CA TYR A 103 3.51 7.67 26.33
C TYR A 103 4.56 6.62 26.64
N MET A 104 5.85 7.00 26.63
CA MET A 104 6.96 6.09 26.95
C MET A 104 6.81 5.44 28.31
N LYS A 105 6.50 6.23 29.35
CA LYS A 105 6.26 5.72 30.72
C LYS A 105 5.11 4.72 30.77
N ARG A 106 4.02 5.01 30.02
CA ARG A 106 2.85 4.10 29.94
C ARG A 106 3.20 2.82 29.19
N LEU A 107 3.87 2.94 28.06
CA LEU A 107 4.31 1.82 27.24
C LEU A 107 5.25 0.90 28.03
N GLU A 108 6.30 1.42 28.66
CA GLU A 108 7.21 0.65 29.52
C GLU A 108 6.46 -0.08 30.63
N SER A 109 5.56 0.61 31.33
CA SER A 109 4.71 -0.03 32.36
C SER A 109 3.87 -1.19 31.83
N ARG A 110 3.37 -1.09 30.59
CA ARG A 110 2.58 -2.16 29.96
C ARG A 110 3.46 -3.33 29.52
N LEU A 111 4.67 -3.06 29.06
CA LEU A 111 5.62 -4.11 28.72
C LEU A 111 6.10 -4.85 29.97
N ASP A 112 6.32 -4.15 31.08
CA ASP A 112 6.64 -4.77 32.37
C ASP A 112 5.49 -5.66 32.87
N TYR A 113 4.26 -5.20 32.75
CA TYR A 113 3.07 -6.01 33.03
C TYR A 113 3.02 -7.25 32.15
N ALA A 114 3.23 -7.12 30.86
CA ALA A 114 3.20 -8.24 29.93
C ALA A 114 4.30 -9.29 30.22
N LEU A 115 5.50 -8.85 30.54
CA LEU A 115 6.60 -9.73 30.94
C LEU A 115 6.29 -10.48 32.24
N ALA A 116 5.78 -9.78 33.25
CA ALA A 116 5.42 -10.37 34.52
C ALA A 116 4.31 -11.44 34.39
N HIS A 117 3.42 -11.29 33.38
CA HIS A 117 2.23 -12.14 33.18
C HIS A 117 2.33 -13.06 31.96
N SER A 118 3.45 -13.11 31.26
CA SER A 118 3.65 -13.97 30.07
C SER A 118 3.57 -15.47 30.40
N GLY A 119 3.91 -15.85 31.64
CA GLY A 119 3.84 -17.22 32.15
C GLY A 119 2.52 -17.59 32.85
N ASP A 120 1.53 -16.71 32.87
CA ASP A 120 0.28 -16.95 33.57
C ASP A 120 -0.50 -18.14 32.97
N LYS A 121 -1.07 -18.97 33.88
CA LYS A 121 -1.96 -20.06 33.48
C LYS A 121 -3.37 -19.54 33.24
N PHE A 122 -3.68 -19.27 31.98
CA PHE A 122 -5.00 -18.81 31.58
C PHE A 122 -6.04 -19.94 31.57
N ASP A 123 -7.22 -19.68 32.12
CA ASP A 123 -8.36 -20.57 32.03
C ASP A 123 -9.12 -20.34 30.69
N TYR A 124 -8.89 -21.23 29.74
CA TYR A 124 -9.52 -21.17 28.40
C TYR A 124 -10.92 -21.82 28.35
N THR A 125 -11.47 -22.30 29.48
CA THR A 125 -12.84 -22.86 29.54
C THR A 125 -13.88 -21.75 29.75
N LYS A 126 -13.47 -20.59 30.26
CA LYS A 126 -14.35 -19.45 30.51
C LYS A 126 -14.87 -18.85 29.20
N LYS A 127 -16.14 -18.42 29.23
CA LYS A 127 -16.81 -17.70 28.16
C LYS A 127 -16.43 -16.21 28.22
N GLU A 128 -15.17 -15.91 27.93
CA GLU A 128 -14.67 -14.54 27.81
C GLU A 128 -14.48 -14.17 26.35
N THR A 129 -14.51 -12.86 26.07
CA THR A 129 -14.25 -12.29 24.74
C THR A 129 -13.16 -11.25 24.81
N PHE A 130 -12.44 -11.10 23.69
CA PHE A 130 -11.41 -10.08 23.47
C PHE A 130 -11.81 -9.21 22.30
N ARG A 131 -11.86 -7.91 22.53
CA ARG A 131 -12.02 -6.90 21.48
C ARG A 131 -10.62 -6.46 21.03
N PHE A 132 -10.20 -6.87 19.84
CA PHE A 132 -8.89 -6.51 19.30
C PHE A 132 -8.91 -5.15 18.58
N ASP A 133 -10.03 -4.74 17.97
CA ASP A 133 -10.23 -3.39 17.45
C ASP A 133 -10.85 -2.51 18.55
N ARG A 134 -10.03 -1.67 19.16
CA ARG A 134 -10.42 -0.78 20.25
C ARG A 134 -10.46 0.70 19.84
N ASP A 135 -10.34 1.01 18.54
CA ASP A 135 -10.35 2.38 18.03
C ASP A 135 -11.51 3.22 18.59
N LYS A 136 -12.72 2.63 18.66
CA LYS A 136 -13.93 3.28 19.20
C LYS A 136 -14.16 3.04 20.69
N ALA A 137 -13.24 2.41 21.41
CA ALA A 137 -13.36 2.25 22.85
C ALA A 137 -13.01 3.54 23.60
N GLY A 138 -13.43 3.67 24.87
CA GLY A 138 -12.90 4.70 25.77
C GLY A 138 -11.48 4.38 26.23
N TYR A 139 -10.73 5.37 26.65
CA TYR A 139 -9.50 5.18 27.41
C TYR A 139 -9.81 4.62 28.80
N ALA A 140 -8.97 3.71 29.29
CA ALA A 140 -9.13 3.12 30.62
C ALA A 140 -9.12 4.22 31.69
N SER A 141 -10.06 4.12 32.62
CA SER A 141 -10.19 5.10 33.73
C SER A 141 -9.17 4.90 34.84
N SER A 142 -8.59 3.67 34.92
CA SER A 142 -7.62 3.26 35.95
C SER A 142 -6.60 2.26 35.40
N VAL A 143 -5.51 2.10 36.14
CA VAL A 143 -4.49 1.07 35.84
C VAL A 143 -5.11 -0.33 35.88
N ALA A 144 -6.00 -0.60 36.83
CA ALA A 144 -6.65 -1.93 36.96
C ALA A 144 -7.53 -2.26 35.72
N GLU A 145 -8.23 -1.27 35.16
CA GLU A 145 -9.00 -1.46 33.92
C GLU A 145 -8.06 -1.73 32.73
N LEU A 146 -6.93 -1.04 32.67
CA LEU A 146 -5.92 -1.24 31.65
C LEU A 146 -5.24 -2.61 31.79
N ASP A 147 -4.99 -3.08 33.04
CA ASP A 147 -4.46 -4.41 33.34
C ASP A 147 -5.40 -5.51 32.82
N GLU A 148 -6.72 -5.33 32.94
CA GLU A 148 -7.69 -6.27 32.39
C GLU A 148 -7.67 -6.32 30.85
N VAL A 149 -7.46 -5.19 30.18
CA VAL A 149 -7.25 -5.14 28.72
C VAL A 149 -6.01 -5.96 28.36
N TRP A 150 -4.90 -5.76 29.06
CA TRP A 150 -3.64 -6.45 28.80
C TRP A 150 -3.68 -7.95 29.18
N ARG A 151 -4.37 -8.31 30.27
CA ARG A 151 -4.63 -9.73 30.61
C ARG A 151 -5.34 -10.46 29.46
N LYS A 152 -6.39 -9.83 28.87
CA LYS A 152 -7.11 -10.41 27.73
C LYS A 152 -6.25 -10.44 26.47
N THR A 153 -5.41 -9.45 26.25
CA THR A 153 -4.45 -9.42 25.14
C THR A 153 -3.49 -10.60 25.24
N LEU A 154 -2.85 -10.80 26.39
CA LEU A 154 -1.94 -11.93 26.64
C LEU A 154 -2.65 -13.27 26.50
N LYS A 155 -3.86 -13.40 27.09
CA LYS A 155 -4.67 -14.62 26.96
C LYS A 155 -5.01 -14.94 25.50
N ASN A 156 -5.33 -13.93 24.68
CA ASN A 156 -5.61 -14.12 23.26
C ASN A 156 -4.37 -14.55 22.48
N GLN A 157 -3.20 -13.93 22.75
CA GLN A 157 -1.95 -14.29 22.10
C GLN A 157 -1.52 -15.73 22.47
N ALA A 158 -1.58 -16.09 23.76
CA ALA A 158 -1.30 -17.43 24.24
C ALA A 158 -2.26 -18.47 23.63
N LEU A 159 -3.57 -18.15 23.55
CA LEU A 159 -4.58 -19.02 22.92
C LEU A 159 -4.29 -19.21 21.43
N SER A 160 -3.88 -18.17 20.73
CA SER A 160 -3.54 -18.26 19.30
C SER A 160 -2.33 -19.16 19.05
N LEU A 161 -1.28 -19.06 19.87
CA LEU A 161 -0.12 -19.95 19.80
C LEU A 161 -0.49 -21.40 20.13
N LYS A 162 -1.32 -21.62 21.14
CA LYS A 162 -1.84 -22.95 21.48
C LYS A 162 -2.66 -23.57 20.36
N LEU A 163 -3.50 -22.79 19.68
CA LEU A 163 -4.31 -23.24 18.53
C LEU A 163 -3.46 -23.55 17.30
N SER A 164 -2.29 -22.94 17.17
CA SER A 164 -1.31 -23.28 16.13
C SER A 164 -0.45 -24.49 16.48
N GLY A 165 -0.69 -25.17 17.62
CA GLY A 165 -0.01 -26.40 18.01
C GLY A 165 1.22 -26.20 18.90
N SER A 166 1.45 -24.99 19.43
CA SER A 166 2.56 -24.75 20.34
C SER A 166 2.32 -25.37 21.71
N GLU A 167 3.33 -26.05 22.25
CA GLU A 167 3.33 -26.57 23.61
C GLU A 167 3.36 -25.42 24.65
N PRO A 168 2.85 -25.62 25.87
CA PRO A 168 2.73 -24.58 26.89
C PRO A 168 4.03 -23.84 27.19
N ASP A 169 5.15 -24.55 27.34
CA ASP A 169 6.44 -23.94 27.63
C ASP A 169 6.95 -23.09 26.46
N LYS A 170 6.70 -23.53 25.22
CA LYS A 170 7.04 -22.75 24.02
C LYS A 170 6.17 -21.51 23.90
N VAL A 171 4.89 -21.55 24.32
CA VAL A 171 4.01 -20.37 24.35
C VAL A 171 4.59 -19.30 25.28
N VAL A 172 5.02 -19.69 26.48
CA VAL A 172 5.65 -18.76 27.45
C VAL A 172 6.94 -18.20 26.89
N GLU A 173 7.82 -19.05 26.35
CA GLU A 173 9.08 -18.61 25.73
C GLU A 173 8.86 -17.58 24.61
N VAL A 174 7.92 -17.85 23.69
CA VAL A 174 7.62 -16.96 22.57
C VAL A 174 7.08 -15.62 23.06
N LEU A 175 6.14 -15.61 24.00
CA LEU A 175 5.59 -14.37 24.55
C LEU A 175 6.64 -13.56 25.30
N THR A 176 7.45 -14.21 26.14
CA THR A 176 8.53 -13.54 26.90
C THR A 176 9.53 -12.89 25.94
N LYS A 177 10.07 -13.64 24.97
CA LYS A 177 10.99 -13.11 23.97
C LYS A 177 10.40 -11.96 23.15
N ARG A 178 9.11 -12.05 22.81
CA ARG A 178 8.39 -10.98 22.08
C ARG A 178 8.39 -9.68 22.87
N TYR A 179 7.99 -9.73 24.14
CA TYR A 179 7.91 -8.54 24.99
C TYR A 179 9.28 -8.03 25.44
N GLU A 180 10.28 -8.90 25.66
CA GLU A 180 11.67 -8.48 25.89
C GLU A 180 12.21 -7.71 24.69
N ARG A 181 11.99 -8.21 23.46
CA ARG A 181 12.42 -7.53 22.26
C ARG A 181 11.67 -6.22 22.06
N PHE A 182 10.37 -6.21 22.29
CA PHE A 182 9.59 -4.97 22.20
C PHE A 182 10.12 -3.93 23.19
N LYS A 183 10.41 -4.33 24.43
CA LYS A 183 11.02 -3.46 25.45
C LYS A 183 12.40 -2.95 25.01
N SER A 184 13.23 -3.81 24.41
CA SER A 184 14.53 -3.42 23.84
C SER A 184 14.38 -2.39 22.71
N ASN A 185 13.39 -2.55 21.84
CA ASN A 185 13.13 -1.61 20.75
C ASN A 185 12.60 -0.26 21.26
N VAL A 186 11.70 -0.29 22.23
CA VAL A 186 11.22 0.93 22.91
C VAL A 186 12.38 1.73 23.52
N ALA A 187 13.37 1.05 24.07
CA ALA A 187 14.57 1.69 24.62
C ALA A 187 15.43 2.40 23.55
N LYS A 188 15.23 2.11 22.26
CA LYS A 188 15.97 2.72 21.14
C LYS A 188 15.30 3.99 20.59
N TYR A 189 14.10 4.35 21.04
CA TYR A 189 13.48 5.61 20.62
C TYR A 189 14.38 6.81 20.94
N ASN A 190 14.46 7.72 20.01
CA ASN A 190 15.26 8.93 20.12
C ASN A 190 14.45 10.20 19.74
N SER A 191 15.07 11.36 19.83
CA SER A 191 14.39 12.62 19.56
C SER A 191 13.92 12.77 18.10
N ASN A 192 14.63 12.16 17.14
CA ASN A 192 14.23 12.17 15.73
C ASN A 192 12.93 11.37 15.52
N ASP A 193 12.76 10.23 16.23
CA ASP A 193 11.51 9.45 16.14
C ASP A 193 10.30 10.27 16.62
N VAL A 194 10.45 10.99 17.73
CA VAL A 194 9.40 11.86 18.27
C VAL A 194 9.04 12.95 17.28
N PHE A 195 10.07 13.60 16.75
CA PHE A 195 9.92 14.69 15.80
C PHE A 195 9.23 14.22 14.51
N GLU A 196 9.65 13.08 13.96
CA GLU A 196 9.04 12.51 12.75
C GLU A 196 7.56 12.17 12.96
N ILE A 197 7.21 11.51 14.06
CA ILE A 197 5.82 11.18 14.39
C ILE A 197 4.97 12.45 14.53
N TYR A 198 5.51 13.48 15.17
CA TYR A 198 4.79 14.73 15.35
C TYR A 198 4.65 15.52 14.05
N MET A 199 5.71 15.65 13.25
CA MET A 199 5.63 16.31 11.95
C MET A 199 4.71 15.56 10.98
N ASN A 200 4.72 14.23 11.00
CA ASN A 200 3.78 13.45 10.21
C ASN A 200 2.33 13.58 10.73
N SER A 201 2.10 13.86 11.99
CA SER A 201 0.77 14.21 12.51
C SER A 201 0.27 15.58 12.03
N LEU A 202 1.19 16.54 11.82
CA LEU A 202 0.90 17.83 11.18
C LEU A 202 0.60 17.62 9.70
N THR A 203 1.49 16.96 8.95
CA THR A 203 1.36 16.80 7.50
C THR A 203 0.12 15.97 7.11
N GLU A 204 -0.23 14.95 7.89
CA GLU A 204 -1.48 14.20 7.73
C GLU A 204 -2.74 15.08 7.88
N GLY A 205 -2.64 16.18 8.59
CA GLY A 205 -3.72 17.18 8.70
C GLY A 205 -4.02 17.89 7.37
N PHE A 206 -3.05 17.96 6.47
CA PHE A 206 -3.18 18.57 5.15
C PHE A 206 -3.69 17.55 4.12
N ASP A 207 -3.02 16.42 3.96
CA ASP A 207 -3.46 15.31 3.13
C ASP A 207 -2.66 14.01 3.46
N PRO A 208 -3.11 12.83 3.02
CA PRO A 208 -2.49 11.56 3.37
C PRO A 208 -1.18 11.27 2.61
N HIS A 209 -0.78 12.11 1.66
CA HIS A 209 0.40 11.95 0.80
C HIS A 209 1.51 12.94 1.12
N THR A 210 1.27 13.86 2.05
CA THR A 210 2.26 14.79 2.56
C THR A 210 2.96 14.16 3.77
N ASN A 211 4.30 13.99 3.67
CA ASN A 211 5.08 13.30 4.68
C ASN A 211 6.45 13.96 4.87
N TYR A 212 6.87 14.03 6.11
CA TYR A 212 8.24 14.35 6.50
C TYR A 212 9.04 13.06 6.71
N PHE A 213 10.31 13.09 6.32
CA PHE A 213 11.28 12.03 6.52
C PHE A 213 12.50 12.61 7.23
N THR A 214 12.94 11.98 8.31
CA THR A 214 14.22 12.31 8.96
C THR A 214 15.39 12.12 8.00
N PRO A 215 16.59 12.68 8.24
CA PRO A 215 17.74 12.49 7.37
C PRO A 215 18.03 11.02 7.04
N LEU A 216 17.96 10.13 8.03
CA LEU A 216 18.15 8.68 7.83
C LEU A 216 17.07 8.08 6.91
N ASN A 217 15.79 8.40 7.15
CA ASN A 217 14.69 7.91 6.34
C ASN A 217 14.65 8.57 4.96
N ALA A 218 15.20 9.78 4.81
CA ALA A 218 15.38 10.45 3.54
C ALA A 218 16.38 9.72 2.63
N GLU A 219 17.51 9.27 3.19
CA GLU A 219 18.47 8.43 2.48
C GLU A 219 17.84 7.11 2.01
N ASP A 220 17.07 6.46 2.87
CA ASP A 220 16.31 5.24 2.52
C ASP A 220 15.31 5.52 1.40
N PHE A 221 14.59 6.63 1.45
CA PHE A 221 13.65 7.05 0.41
C PHE A 221 14.37 7.33 -0.92
N GLU A 222 15.52 8.03 -0.89
CA GLU A 222 16.33 8.29 -2.08
C GLU A 222 16.94 7.01 -2.67
N MET A 223 17.48 6.11 -1.83
CA MET A 223 17.99 4.82 -2.28
C MET A 223 16.90 3.98 -2.94
N GLN A 224 15.69 3.97 -2.38
CA GLN A 224 14.53 3.32 -2.99
C GLN A 224 14.16 3.95 -4.34
N SER A 225 14.37 5.25 -4.50
CA SER A 225 14.15 5.97 -5.76
C SER A 225 15.27 5.72 -6.78
N LYS A 226 16.52 5.50 -6.35
CA LYS A 226 17.74 5.40 -7.18
C LYS A 226 18.16 3.98 -7.60
N LYS A 227 17.37 2.90 -7.32
CA LYS A 227 17.49 1.70 -8.15
C LYS A 227 18.49 0.58 -7.82
N SER A 228 18.93 0.35 -6.59
CA SER A 228 19.60 -0.92 -6.28
C SER A 228 19.37 -1.37 -4.86
N LEU A 229 18.26 -2.03 -4.62
CA LEU A 229 18.00 -2.72 -3.37
C LEU A 229 18.19 -4.22 -3.58
N GLU A 230 19.01 -4.87 -2.74
CA GLU A 230 19.06 -6.32 -2.68
C GLU A 230 18.10 -6.82 -1.60
N GLY A 231 17.16 -7.67 -1.98
CA GLY A 231 16.12 -8.17 -1.09
C GLY A 231 14.93 -8.77 -1.83
N ILE A 232 13.73 -8.58 -1.28
CA ILE A 232 12.49 -9.12 -1.86
C ILE A 232 11.62 -8.11 -2.61
N GLY A 233 11.96 -6.82 -2.55
CA GLY A 233 11.18 -5.77 -3.22
C GLY A 233 9.84 -5.46 -2.55
N ALA A 234 9.79 -5.43 -1.22
CA ALA A 234 8.61 -5.03 -0.45
C ALA A 234 8.87 -3.73 0.31
N THR A 235 7.88 -2.85 0.35
CA THR A 235 7.87 -1.67 1.23
C THR A 235 7.17 -2.05 2.52
N LEU A 236 7.82 -1.75 3.65
CA LEU A 236 7.38 -2.13 4.97
C LEU A 236 6.98 -0.90 5.79
N GLN A 237 5.99 -1.06 6.64
CA GLN A 237 5.53 -0.03 7.56
C GLN A 237 5.12 -0.65 8.90
N GLN A 238 5.41 0.05 9.99
CA GLN A 238 4.92 -0.35 11.31
C GLN A 238 3.39 -0.22 11.38
N ASP A 239 2.70 -1.26 11.87
CA ASP A 239 1.25 -1.30 12.09
C ASP A 239 0.97 -1.94 13.46
N GLY A 240 1.05 -1.14 14.53
CA GLY A 240 1.02 -1.62 15.91
C GLY A 240 2.18 -2.56 16.19
N ASP A 241 1.87 -3.78 16.60
CA ASP A 241 2.86 -4.83 16.89
C ASP A 241 3.37 -5.55 15.62
N PHE A 242 2.90 -5.17 14.44
CA PHE A 242 3.20 -5.85 13.20
C PHE A 242 3.98 -4.95 12.24
N THR A 243 4.83 -5.56 11.45
CA THR A 243 5.39 -4.95 10.24
C THR A 243 4.51 -5.35 9.05
N LYS A 244 3.85 -4.37 8.46
CA LYS A 244 2.91 -4.53 7.36
C LYS A 244 3.58 -4.24 6.02
N ILE A 245 3.25 -5.02 5.01
CA ILE A 245 3.67 -4.80 3.63
C ILE A 245 2.70 -3.79 2.99
N THR A 246 3.19 -2.59 2.70
CA THR A 246 2.37 -1.51 2.13
C THR A 246 2.45 -1.46 0.61
N ASP A 247 3.58 -1.89 0.06
CA ASP A 247 3.78 -1.94 -1.39
C ASP A 247 4.70 -3.08 -1.80
N LEU A 248 4.54 -3.54 -3.04
CA LEU A 248 5.38 -4.55 -3.66
C LEU A 248 6.00 -3.97 -4.92
N ARG A 249 7.33 -3.94 -4.97
CA ARG A 249 8.06 -3.52 -6.15
C ARG A 249 7.84 -4.50 -7.29
N ALA A 250 7.39 -3.98 -8.39
CA ALA A 250 7.26 -4.75 -9.61
C ALA A 250 8.60 -5.39 -10.00
N GLY A 251 8.55 -6.64 -10.41
CA GLY A 251 9.74 -7.43 -10.72
C GLY A 251 10.54 -7.93 -9.53
N GLY A 252 10.24 -7.46 -8.31
CA GLY A 252 10.87 -8.01 -7.11
C GLY A 252 10.38 -9.41 -6.75
N PRO A 253 11.20 -10.22 -6.05
CA PRO A 253 10.83 -11.59 -5.66
C PRO A 253 9.46 -11.71 -5.00
N ALA A 254 9.09 -10.77 -4.12
CA ALA A 254 7.78 -10.76 -3.47
C ALA A 254 6.62 -10.55 -4.46
N PHE A 255 6.79 -9.64 -5.42
CA PHE A 255 5.82 -9.38 -6.48
C PHE A 255 5.68 -10.60 -7.42
N LEU A 256 6.80 -11.14 -7.88
CA LEU A 256 6.83 -12.28 -8.80
C LEU A 256 6.26 -13.56 -8.19
N SER A 257 6.38 -13.73 -6.88
CA SER A 257 5.83 -14.89 -6.19
C SER A 257 4.31 -14.97 -6.28
N GLN A 258 3.62 -13.84 -6.43
CA GLN A 258 2.16 -13.70 -6.34
C GLN A 258 1.54 -14.27 -5.06
N GLN A 259 2.37 -14.65 -4.08
CA GLN A 259 1.95 -15.21 -2.81
C GLN A 259 1.86 -14.15 -1.70
N ILE A 260 2.45 -12.98 -1.93
CA ILE A 260 2.44 -11.84 -1.00
C ILE A 260 1.52 -10.77 -1.58
N THR A 261 0.69 -10.19 -0.71
CA THR A 261 -0.23 -9.11 -1.07
C THR A 261 0.01 -7.88 -0.20
N LYS A 262 -0.36 -6.69 -0.69
CA LYS A 262 -0.42 -5.49 0.14
C LYS A 262 -1.32 -5.77 1.34
N GLU A 263 -1.02 -5.15 2.47
CA GLU A 263 -1.65 -5.34 3.78
C GLU A 263 -1.30 -6.65 4.50
N ASP A 264 -0.54 -7.59 3.89
CA ASP A 264 0.02 -8.72 4.63
C ASP A 264 0.96 -8.23 5.73
N ARG A 265 0.92 -8.91 6.89
CA ARG A 265 1.74 -8.60 8.05
C ARG A 265 2.78 -9.67 8.27
N VAL A 266 4.04 -9.26 8.37
CA VAL A 266 5.15 -10.17 8.67
C VAL A 266 5.13 -10.52 10.15
N ILE A 267 5.02 -11.80 10.46
CA ILE A 267 4.97 -12.31 11.83
C ILE A 267 6.11 -13.27 12.14
N GLY A 268 6.89 -13.67 11.13
CA GLY A 268 8.06 -14.52 11.31
C GLY A 268 8.98 -14.44 10.12
N ILE A 269 10.27 -14.61 10.37
CA ILE A 269 11.34 -14.63 9.35
C ILE A 269 12.30 -15.78 9.65
N ALA A 270 12.73 -16.49 8.61
CA ALA A 270 13.78 -17.49 8.72
C ALA A 270 14.78 -17.33 7.57
N GLN A 271 16.07 -17.57 7.86
CA GLN A 271 17.15 -17.51 6.88
C GLN A 271 17.41 -18.90 6.29
N GLY A 272 17.52 -19.00 4.99
CA GLY A 272 17.76 -20.28 4.31
C GLY A 272 16.60 -21.28 4.39
N SER A 273 16.86 -22.52 3.90
CA SER A 273 15.86 -23.60 3.91
C SER A 273 15.57 -24.16 5.30
N ASP A 274 16.57 -24.21 6.16
CA ASP A 274 16.54 -24.94 7.41
C ASP A 274 16.62 -24.04 8.66
N GLY A 275 16.73 -22.72 8.47
CA GLY A 275 16.80 -21.76 9.56
C GLY A 275 15.55 -21.78 10.45
N GLU A 276 15.73 -21.57 11.74
CA GLU A 276 14.61 -21.44 12.69
C GLU A 276 13.75 -20.20 12.34
N MET A 277 12.43 -20.36 12.39
CA MET A 277 11.48 -19.26 12.19
C MET A 277 11.49 -18.36 13.43
N ILE A 278 12.03 -17.16 13.26
CA ILE A 278 12.11 -16.14 14.32
C ILE A 278 10.77 -15.37 14.33
N ASP A 279 10.14 -15.27 15.48
CA ASP A 279 8.94 -14.44 15.67
C ASP A 279 9.35 -12.96 15.66
N VAL A 280 8.83 -12.18 14.69
CA VAL A 280 9.16 -10.76 14.52
C VAL A 280 8.01 -9.83 14.93
N VAL A 281 6.96 -10.35 15.54
CA VAL A 281 5.89 -9.50 16.10
C VAL A 281 6.45 -8.64 17.23
N GLY A 282 6.22 -7.33 17.15
CA GLY A 282 6.78 -6.35 18.08
C GLY A 282 8.18 -5.83 17.71
N TRP A 283 8.73 -6.24 16.54
CA TRP A 283 9.99 -5.66 16.06
C TRP A 283 9.75 -4.29 15.41
N ARG A 284 10.81 -3.48 15.35
CA ARG A 284 10.79 -2.28 14.50
C ARG A 284 10.78 -2.69 13.03
N SER A 285 10.07 -1.93 12.21
CA SER A 285 9.98 -2.24 10.77
C SER A 285 11.32 -2.14 10.04
N ASP A 286 12.22 -1.27 10.50
CA ASP A 286 13.59 -1.18 10.01
C ASP A 286 14.42 -2.44 10.36
N GLU A 287 14.26 -2.99 11.56
CA GLU A 287 14.88 -4.27 11.96
C GLU A 287 14.33 -5.44 11.12
N VAL A 288 13.00 -5.50 10.94
CA VAL A 288 12.35 -6.49 10.07
C VAL A 288 12.85 -6.35 8.64
N ALA A 289 13.00 -5.13 8.15
CA ALA A 289 13.56 -4.87 6.81
C ALA A 289 15.02 -5.34 6.71
N GLY A 290 15.84 -5.12 7.74
CA GLY A 290 17.21 -5.61 7.81
C GLY A 290 17.31 -7.13 7.68
N GLU A 291 16.44 -7.88 8.37
CA GLU A 291 16.39 -9.34 8.28
C GLU A 291 15.85 -9.86 6.94
N ILE A 292 14.93 -9.12 6.32
CA ILE A 292 14.39 -9.45 5.00
C ILE A 292 15.40 -9.16 3.89
N ARG A 293 16.18 -8.08 4.00
CA ARG A 293 17.29 -7.75 3.10
C ARG A 293 18.41 -8.78 3.21
N GLY A 294 19.26 -8.84 2.22
CA GLY A 294 20.43 -9.70 2.23
C GLY A 294 20.95 -9.96 0.82
N PRO A 295 22.11 -10.61 0.68
CA PRO A 295 22.77 -10.80 -0.59
C PRO A 295 21.88 -11.52 -1.61
N LYS A 296 21.96 -11.08 -2.89
CA LYS A 296 21.31 -11.74 -4.03
C LYS A 296 21.61 -13.24 -4.02
N GLY A 297 20.58 -14.06 -4.29
CA GLY A 297 20.65 -15.51 -4.37
C GLY A 297 20.48 -16.24 -3.04
N THR A 298 20.39 -15.51 -1.93
CA THR A 298 20.07 -16.11 -0.62
C THR A 298 18.58 -16.27 -0.41
N LEU A 299 18.16 -17.32 0.31
CA LEU A 299 16.76 -17.64 0.59
C LEU A 299 16.31 -16.97 1.91
N VAL A 300 15.15 -16.34 1.91
CA VAL A 300 14.42 -15.90 3.09
C VAL A 300 13.04 -16.54 3.10
N ARG A 301 12.58 -17.02 4.25
CA ARG A 301 11.21 -17.49 4.45
C ARG A 301 10.46 -16.52 5.35
N LEU A 302 9.26 -16.14 4.91
CA LEU A 302 8.39 -15.21 5.63
C LEU A 302 7.13 -15.93 6.09
N LYS A 303 6.80 -15.82 7.36
CA LYS A 303 5.49 -16.18 7.87
C LYS A 303 4.61 -14.95 7.91
N LEU A 304 3.50 -14.99 7.19
CA LEU A 304 2.63 -13.84 6.95
C LEU A 304 1.23 -14.08 7.52
N LEU A 305 0.68 -13.04 8.11
CA LEU A 305 -0.73 -12.95 8.44
C LEU A 305 -1.42 -12.14 7.32
N PRO A 306 -2.39 -12.71 6.58
CA PRO A 306 -3.04 -12.03 5.46
C PRO A 306 -3.69 -10.69 5.86
N GLY A 307 -3.69 -9.74 4.92
CA GLY A 307 -4.29 -8.42 5.12
C GLY A 307 -5.75 -8.48 5.55
N GLY A 308 -6.12 -7.74 6.58
CA GLY A 308 -7.45 -7.75 7.18
C GLY A 308 -7.76 -9.01 8.03
N ALA A 309 -6.84 -9.97 8.14
CA ALA A 309 -6.99 -11.11 9.03
C ALA A 309 -6.84 -10.69 10.50
N THR A 310 -7.59 -11.37 11.36
CA THR A 310 -7.55 -11.13 12.81
C THR A 310 -6.45 -11.97 13.47
N PRO A 311 -5.92 -11.56 14.63
CA PRO A 311 -4.99 -12.39 15.39
C PRO A 311 -5.54 -13.80 15.63
N GLY A 312 -4.75 -14.83 15.27
CA GLY A 312 -5.16 -16.24 15.32
C GLY A 312 -5.86 -16.76 14.06
N SER A 313 -5.93 -15.96 13.01
CA SER A 313 -6.28 -16.43 11.67
C SER A 313 -5.18 -17.32 11.10
N GLU A 314 -5.50 -18.04 10.04
CA GLU A 314 -4.53 -18.86 9.31
C GLU A 314 -3.41 -17.99 8.76
N THR A 315 -2.18 -18.44 8.92
CA THR A 315 -0.97 -17.80 8.41
C THR A 315 -0.46 -18.53 7.18
N LYS A 316 0.22 -17.83 6.29
CA LYS A 316 0.91 -18.42 5.14
C LYS A 316 2.42 -18.31 5.33
N GLU A 317 3.17 -19.32 4.87
CA GLU A 317 4.63 -19.28 4.79
C GLU A 317 5.02 -19.13 3.32
N VAL A 318 5.89 -18.18 3.03
CA VAL A 318 6.35 -17.87 1.67
C VAL A 318 7.88 -17.88 1.67
N SER A 319 8.45 -18.65 0.76
CA SER A 319 9.90 -18.73 0.53
C SER A 319 10.28 -17.88 -0.67
N LEU A 320 11.25 -16.98 -0.48
CA LEU A 320 11.70 -16.05 -1.52
C LEU A 320 13.22 -16.08 -1.63
N VAL A 321 13.72 -16.15 -2.86
CA VAL A 321 15.13 -15.94 -3.15
C VAL A 321 15.36 -14.46 -3.36
N ARG A 322 16.25 -13.86 -2.56
CA ARG A 322 16.60 -12.44 -2.69
C ARG A 322 17.26 -12.16 -4.02
N ASP A 323 16.93 -11.03 -4.60
CA ASP A 323 17.58 -10.57 -5.82
C ASP A 323 17.88 -9.07 -5.76
N LYS A 324 18.73 -8.62 -6.70
CA LYS A 324 18.91 -7.19 -6.95
C LYS A 324 17.68 -6.70 -7.72
N ILE A 325 16.91 -5.83 -7.09
CA ILE A 325 15.74 -5.21 -7.71
C ILE A 325 16.23 -4.26 -8.78
N LYS A 326 16.27 -4.74 -10.02
CA LYS A 326 16.68 -3.95 -11.18
C LYS A 326 15.47 -3.28 -11.81
N LEU A 327 15.71 -2.20 -12.56
CA LEU A 327 14.71 -1.61 -13.45
C LEU A 327 14.18 -2.63 -14.46
N ASP A 328 15.02 -3.58 -14.90
CA ASP A 328 14.64 -4.61 -15.85
C ASP A 328 13.50 -5.51 -15.36
N ASP A 329 13.33 -5.66 -14.04
CA ASP A 329 12.23 -6.43 -13.45
C ASP A 329 10.95 -5.59 -13.27
N ALA A 330 11.06 -4.26 -13.30
CA ALA A 330 9.92 -3.34 -13.35
C ALA A 330 9.43 -3.08 -14.79
N LYS A 331 10.14 -3.61 -15.80
CA LYS A 331 9.75 -3.42 -17.19
C LYS A 331 8.44 -4.14 -17.52
N PRO A 332 7.64 -3.56 -18.40
CA PRO A 332 6.52 -4.25 -19.01
C PRO A 332 6.92 -5.57 -19.64
N LYS A 333 6.04 -6.56 -19.54
CA LYS A 333 6.23 -7.90 -20.12
C LYS A 333 4.97 -8.30 -20.89
N SER A 334 5.14 -9.04 -21.98
CA SER A 334 4.01 -9.56 -22.74
C SER A 334 3.96 -11.09 -22.68
N GLU A 335 2.76 -11.61 -22.78
CA GLU A 335 2.48 -13.03 -23.06
C GLU A 335 1.36 -13.13 -24.10
N VAL A 336 1.34 -14.24 -24.82
CA VAL A 336 0.28 -14.57 -25.78
C VAL A 336 -0.58 -15.68 -25.20
N VAL A 337 -1.90 -15.49 -25.22
CA VAL A 337 -2.87 -16.45 -24.70
C VAL A 337 -3.78 -16.91 -25.82
N GLN A 338 -3.84 -18.22 -26.02
CA GLN A 338 -4.76 -18.86 -26.96
C GLN A 338 -6.09 -19.15 -26.26
N TYR A 339 -7.18 -18.73 -26.88
CA TYR A 339 -8.52 -18.96 -26.39
C TYR A 339 -9.48 -19.39 -27.50
N SER A 340 -10.21 -20.46 -27.29
CA SER A 340 -11.22 -20.97 -28.22
C SER A 340 -12.60 -20.94 -27.59
N GLU A 341 -13.57 -20.37 -28.27
CA GLU A 341 -14.96 -20.36 -27.84
C GLU A 341 -15.92 -20.42 -29.06
N ASN A 342 -16.93 -21.29 -28.95
CA ASN A 342 -17.98 -21.45 -29.97
C ASN A 342 -17.44 -21.67 -31.41
N GLY A 343 -16.33 -22.41 -31.55
CA GLY A 343 -15.70 -22.71 -32.82
C GLY A 343 -14.90 -21.54 -33.43
N SER A 344 -14.61 -20.52 -32.68
CA SER A 344 -13.70 -19.44 -33.05
C SER A 344 -12.47 -19.44 -32.15
N ASP A 345 -11.29 -19.29 -32.73
CA ASP A 345 -10.02 -19.20 -32.04
C ASP A 345 -9.59 -17.74 -31.97
N TYR A 346 -9.03 -17.35 -30.85
CA TYR A 346 -8.52 -16.02 -30.56
C TYR A 346 -7.10 -16.08 -30.03
N THR A 347 -6.25 -15.22 -30.55
CA THR A 347 -4.88 -15.01 -30.09
C THR A 347 -4.81 -13.67 -29.39
N ILE A 348 -4.69 -13.65 -28.06
CA ILE A 348 -4.73 -12.43 -27.24
C ILE A 348 -3.35 -12.10 -26.71
N GLY A 349 -2.85 -10.90 -27.02
CA GLY A 349 -1.65 -10.35 -26.40
C GLY A 349 -2.00 -9.71 -25.03
N VAL A 350 -1.29 -10.10 -23.98
CA VAL A 350 -1.42 -9.48 -22.66
C VAL A 350 -0.11 -8.76 -22.35
N ILE A 351 -0.17 -7.45 -22.09
CA ILE A 351 0.97 -6.64 -21.65
C ILE A 351 0.73 -6.25 -20.19
N THR A 352 1.52 -6.82 -19.28
CA THR A 352 1.53 -6.42 -17.89
C THR A 352 2.45 -5.23 -17.71
N VAL A 353 1.92 -4.13 -17.18
CA VAL A 353 2.65 -2.88 -16.92
C VAL A 353 2.72 -2.66 -15.39
N PRO A 354 3.84 -3.02 -14.76
CA PRO A 354 3.95 -2.99 -13.30
C PRO A 354 4.09 -1.59 -12.72
N ASP A 355 4.73 -0.67 -13.46
CA ASP A 355 5.03 0.69 -13.03
C ASP A 355 5.12 1.63 -14.24
N PHE A 356 4.98 2.95 -14.02
CA PHE A 356 5.24 4.00 -15.00
C PHE A 356 6.61 4.61 -14.72
N TYR A 357 7.66 3.95 -15.18
CA TYR A 357 9.04 4.34 -14.92
C TYR A 357 9.71 5.09 -16.09
N ILE A 358 10.68 5.92 -15.73
CA ILE A 358 11.59 6.59 -16.65
C ILE A 358 13.00 6.57 -16.06
N ASP A 359 13.99 6.18 -16.87
CA ASP A 359 15.40 6.27 -16.48
C ASP A 359 15.96 7.64 -16.87
N GLY A 360 16.01 8.57 -15.90
CA GLY A 360 16.49 9.93 -16.13
C GLY A 360 17.96 10.00 -16.53
N ASP A 361 18.81 9.07 -16.08
CA ASP A 361 20.23 9.01 -16.44
C ASP A 361 20.41 8.50 -17.87
N ASP A 362 19.60 7.52 -18.26
CA ASP A 362 19.57 7.01 -19.63
C ASP A 362 18.98 8.05 -20.60
N MET A 363 17.89 8.71 -20.20
CA MET A 363 17.28 9.81 -20.97
C MET A 363 18.28 10.94 -21.25
N ALA A 364 19.12 11.30 -20.27
CA ALA A 364 20.15 12.32 -20.47
C ALA A 364 21.23 11.91 -21.48
N LYS A 365 21.49 10.60 -21.61
CA LYS A 365 22.49 10.04 -22.52
C LYS A 365 21.93 9.69 -23.91
N ASN A 366 20.68 9.19 -23.94
CA ASN A 366 19.99 8.65 -25.10
C ASN A 366 18.58 9.24 -25.23
N PRO A 367 18.40 10.56 -25.49
CA PRO A 367 17.11 11.23 -25.43
C PRO A 367 16.05 10.68 -26.40
N ASP A 368 16.49 10.02 -27.48
CA ASP A 368 15.60 9.46 -28.50
C ASP A 368 15.20 7.98 -28.22
N ASN A 369 15.92 7.29 -27.33
CA ASN A 369 15.67 5.86 -27.05
C ASN A 369 16.15 5.46 -25.65
N TYR A 370 15.61 6.10 -24.63
CA TYR A 370 15.90 5.82 -23.24
C TYR A 370 14.97 4.75 -22.66
N ALA A 371 15.38 4.12 -21.57
CA ALA A 371 14.60 3.13 -20.87
C ALA A 371 13.38 3.78 -20.20
N SER A 372 12.18 3.42 -20.66
CA SER A 372 10.92 3.91 -20.14
C SER A 372 9.79 2.93 -20.41
N THR A 373 8.71 3.04 -19.63
CA THR A 373 7.50 2.25 -19.82
C THR A 373 6.94 2.39 -21.22
N THR A 374 6.89 3.61 -21.75
CA THR A 374 6.34 3.89 -23.08
C THR A 374 7.14 3.19 -24.19
N ASN A 375 8.46 3.29 -24.15
CA ASN A 375 9.32 2.66 -25.15
C ASN A 375 9.25 1.14 -25.10
N ASP A 376 9.22 0.56 -23.89
CA ASP A 376 9.09 -0.89 -23.72
C ASP A 376 7.71 -1.39 -24.20
N VAL A 377 6.61 -0.73 -23.83
CA VAL A 377 5.27 -1.10 -24.29
C VAL A 377 5.15 -0.97 -25.81
N LYS A 378 5.73 0.05 -26.41
CA LYS A 378 5.77 0.24 -27.86
C LYS A 378 6.49 -0.93 -28.58
N ALA A 379 7.61 -1.38 -28.02
CA ALA A 379 8.33 -2.55 -28.53
C ALA A 379 7.50 -3.84 -28.42
N LEU A 380 6.84 -4.05 -27.26
CA LEU A 380 5.98 -5.21 -27.04
C LEU A 380 4.74 -5.23 -27.96
N ILE A 381 4.13 -4.07 -28.22
CA ILE A 381 3.02 -3.94 -29.19
C ILE A 381 3.49 -4.41 -30.57
N LYS A 382 4.63 -3.91 -31.03
CA LYS A 382 5.19 -4.30 -32.34
C LYS A 382 5.46 -5.83 -32.43
N ASP A 383 5.97 -6.40 -31.35
CA ASP A 383 6.23 -7.85 -31.29
C ASP A 383 4.91 -8.67 -31.35
N LEU A 384 3.89 -8.25 -30.59
CA LEU A 384 2.57 -8.89 -30.60
C LEU A 384 1.84 -8.75 -31.96
N GLU A 385 1.96 -7.59 -32.63
CA GLU A 385 1.45 -7.42 -34.00
C GLU A 385 2.15 -8.37 -34.97
N GLY A 386 3.45 -8.57 -34.83
CA GLY A 386 4.22 -9.57 -35.60
C GLY A 386 3.75 -11.01 -35.37
N GLN A 387 3.13 -11.30 -34.22
CA GLN A 387 2.51 -12.57 -33.88
C GLN A 387 1.03 -12.67 -34.30
N ASN A 388 0.48 -11.66 -34.97
CA ASN A 388 -0.91 -11.58 -35.46
C ASN A 388 -1.95 -11.77 -34.34
N VAL A 389 -1.78 -11.09 -33.20
CA VAL A 389 -2.78 -11.12 -32.12
C VAL A 389 -4.09 -10.44 -32.57
N ASP A 390 -5.24 -11.01 -32.20
CA ASP A 390 -6.57 -10.49 -32.49
C ASP A 390 -6.94 -9.26 -31.64
N GLY A 391 -6.29 -9.11 -30.49
CA GLY A 391 -6.51 -8.01 -29.55
C GLY A 391 -5.42 -7.93 -28.49
N ILE A 392 -5.28 -6.75 -27.86
CA ILE A 392 -4.30 -6.51 -26.78
C ILE A 392 -5.03 -6.14 -25.49
N MET A 393 -4.55 -6.71 -24.38
CA MET A 393 -4.92 -6.35 -23.03
C MET A 393 -3.75 -5.69 -22.32
N ILE A 394 -3.98 -4.53 -21.72
CA ILE A 394 -3.03 -3.88 -20.81
C ILE A 394 -3.44 -4.19 -19.38
N ASP A 395 -2.61 -4.92 -18.64
CA ASP A 395 -2.84 -5.24 -17.22
C ASP A 395 -2.11 -4.22 -16.33
N LEU A 396 -2.90 -3.36 -15.67
CA LEU A 396 -2.45 -2.35 -14.70
C LEU A 396 -2.77 -2.73 -13.26
N ARG A 397 -3.16 -3.95 -12.99
CA ARG A 397 -3.42 -4.37 -11.61
C ARG A 397 -2.18 -4.22 -10.75
N ASN A 398 -2.38 -3.72 -9.53
CA ASN A 398 -1.32 -3.45 -8.54
C ASN A 398 -0.29 -2.38 -8.98
N ASN A 399 -0.50 -1.69 -10.10
CA ASN A 399 0.35 -0.59 -10.53
C ASN A 399 -0.02 0.68 -9.75
N GLY A 400 0.83 1.10 -8.82
CA GLY A 400 0.64 2.29 -7.96
C GLY A 400 0.83 3.63 -8.68
N GLY A 401 1.17 3.62 -9.96
CA GLY A 401 1.43 4.81 -10.77
C GLY A 401 2.88 4.96 -11.16
N GLY A 402 3.43 6.16 -11.07
CA GLY A 402 4.79 6.52 -11.45
C GLY A 402 4.87 7.87 -12.14
N ALA A 403 5.70 8.00 -13.15
CA ALA A 403 5.95 9.25 -13.86
C ALA A 403 4.73 9.70 -14.68
N LEU A 404 4.29 10.94 -14.45
CA LEU A 404 3.16 11.55 -15.18
C LEU A 404 3.41 11.55 -16.70
N VAL A 405 4.62 11.89 -17.10
CA VAL A 405 4.99 11.93 -18.53
C VAL A 405 4.84 10.58 -19.20
N GLU A 406 5.12 9.49 -18.51
CA GLU A 406 4.96 8.13 -19.05
C GLU A 406 3.50 7.75 -19.23
N ALA A 407 2.59 8.14 -18.30
CA ALA A 407 1.16 7.92 -18.50
C ALA A 407 0.63 8.65 -19.73
N ILE A 408 1.12 9.87 -19.98
CA ILE A 408 0.76 10.68 -21.16
C ILE A 408 1.28 10.01 -22.42
N SER A 409 2.59 9.74 -22.48
CA SER A 409 3.25 9.19 -23.68
C SER A 409 2.73 7.77 -24.01
N MET A 410 2.50 6.93 -22.99
CA MET A 410 1.91 5.60 -23.19
C MET A 410 0.47 5.69 -23.71
N SER A 411 -0.31 6.69 -23.27
CA SER A 411 -1.65 6.91 -23.83
C SER A 411 -1.61 7.24 -25.32
N GLY A 412 -0.58 7.97 -25.75
CA GLY A 412 -0.34 8.30 -27.17
C GLY A 412 -0.01 7.10 -28.06
N LEU A 413 0.35 5.94 -27.50
CA LEU A 413 0.47 4.71 -28.31
C LEU A 413 -0.90 4.21 -28.82
N PHE A 414 -1.98 4.65 -28.21
CA PHE A 414 -3.35 4.20 -28.50
C PHE A 414 -4.29 5.33 -28.94
N LEU A 415 -3.92 6.60 -28.70
CA LEU A 415 -4.74 7.79 -29.01
C LEU A 415 -4.10 8.60 -30.15
N PRO A 416 -4.90 9.29 -30.98
CA PRO A 416 -4.38 10.06 -32.13
C PRO A 416 -3.81 11.44 -31.73
N GLY A 417 -3.47 11.65 -30.47
CA GLY A 417 -3.04 12.92 -29.90
C GLY A 417 -4.17 13.65 -29.15
N GLY A 418 -3.84 14.80 -28.59
CA GLY A 418 -4.74 15.64 -27.80
C GLY A 418 -4.53 15.52 -26.31
N THR A 419 -5.36 16.22 -25.53
CA THR A 419 -5.22 16.30 -24.08
C THR A 419 -5.44 14.93 -23.42
N VAL A 420 -4.47 14.45 -22.67
CA VAL A 420 -4.56 13.20 -21.89
C VAL A 420 -5.02 13.48 -20.45
N VAL A 421 -4.48 14.54 -19.86
CA VAL A 421 -4.74 14.90 -18.46
C VAL A 421 -4.66 16.42 -18.29
N GLN A 422 -5.41 16.94 -17.33
CA GLN A 422 -5.34 18.33 -16.90
C GLN A 422 -4.80 18.38 -15.47
N VAL A 423 -3.90 19.32 -15.17
CA VAL A 423 -3.32 19.50 -13.82
C VAL A 423 -3.67 20.91 -13.36
N LYS A 424 -4.21 21.03 -12.16
CA LYS A 424 -4.55 22.29 -11.48
C LYS A 424 -3.65 22.48 -10.27
N ASP A 425 -2.91 23.57 -10.23
CA ASP A 425 -2.07 23.95 -9.09
C ASP A 425 -2.87 24.62 -7.97
N SER A 426 -2.20 24.95 -6.84
CA SER A 426 -2.80 25.64 -5.70
C SER A 426 -3.34 27.04 -6.05
N ARG A 427 -2.78 27.72 -7.06
CA ARG A 427 -3.23 29.03 -7.54
C ARG A 427 -4.42 28.97 -8.48
N GLY A 428 -4.95 27.76 -8.72
CA GLY A 428 -6.06 27.53 -9.62
C GLY A 428 -5.70 27.52 -11.12
N GLN A 429 -4.41 27.59 -11.48
CA GLN A 429 -3.97 27.53 -12.85
C GLN A 429 -4.11 26.11 -13.39
N ILE A 430 -4.71 25.96 -14.55
CA ILE A 430 -4.95 24.67 -15.20
C ILE A 430 -3.98 24.55 -16.37
N GLN A 431 -3.11 23.55 -16.29
CA GLN A 431 -2.24 23.15 -17.40
C GLN A 431 -2.81 21.88 -18.04
N LYS A 432 -2.93 21.88 -19.35
CA LYS A 432 -3.29 20.71 -20.15
C LYS A 432 -2.02 20.01 -20.60
N TYR A 433 -2.01 18.71 -20.48
CA TYR A 433 -0.92 17.87 -20.94
C TYR A 433 -1.42 17.05 -22.10
N ASP A 434 -0.94 17.41 -23.26
CA ASP A 434 -1.31 16.79 -24.53
C ASP A 434 -0.29 15.70 -24.88
N ASP A 435 -0.73 14.68 -25.60
CA ASP A 435 0.20 13.81 -26.30
C ASP A 435 0.61 14.47 -27.62
N ASP A 436 1.91 14.75 -27.73
CA ASP A 436 2.50 15.39 -28.91
C ASP A 436 2.83 14.39 -30.03
N ASN A 437 2.67 13.08 -29.79
CA ASN A 437 2.93 12.05 -30.80
C ASN A 437 1.88 12.07 -31.90
N LYS A 438 2.34 12.16 -33.13
CA LYS A 438 1.46 12.10 -34.30
C LYS A 438 1.41 10.67 -34.84
N GLY A 439 0.57 9.85 -34.24
CA GLY A 439 0.33 8.49 -34.76
C GLY A 439 0.03 7.49 -33.66
N VAL A 440 -0.88 6.60 -33.96
CA VAL A 440 -1.29 5.50 -33.09
C VAL A 440 -0.39 4.30 -33.38
N SER A 441 0.16 3.68 -32.34
CA SER A 441 0.99 2.46 -32.47
C SER A 441 0.15 1.19 -32.59
N TYR A 442 -1.10 1.20 -32.09
CA TYR A 442 -2.00 0.06 -32.13
C TYR A 442 -3.46 0.51 -32.30
N GLU A 443 -4.11 0.03 -33.38
CA GLU A 443 -5.50 0.35 -33.72
C GLU A 443 -6.48 -0.82 -33.46
N GLY A 444 -5.99 -1.99 -33.08
CA GLY A 444 -6.82 -3.17 -32.83
C GLY A 444 -7.68 -3.08 -31.56
N PRO A 445 -8.49 -4.12 -31.27
CA PRO A 445 -9.27 -4.22 -30.04
C PRO A 445 -8.39 -4.15 -28.78
N LEU A 446 -8.80 -3.29 -27.83
CA LEU A 446 -8.03 -2.97 -26.62
C LEU A 446 -8.90 -3.11 -25.37
N ASN A 447 -8.40 -3.82 -24.37
CA ASN A 447 -8.93 -3.78 -23.00
C ASN A 447 -7.86 -3.33 -22.03
N VAL A 448 -8.27 -2.62 -20.97
CA VAL A 448 -7.41 -2.23 -19.86
C VAL A 448 -7.95 -2.84 -18.57
N MET A 449 -7.14 -3.66 -17.93
CA MET A 449 -7.49 -4.33 -16.69
C MET A 449 -6.93 -3.56 -15.50
N ILE A 450 -7.80 -3.22 -14.55
CA ILE A 450 -7.50 -2.44 -13.36
C ILE A 450 -7.98 -3.13 -12.09
N ASN A 451 -7.39 -2.77 -10.95
CA ASN A 451 -7.87 -3.19 -9.64
C ASN A 451 -7.79 -2.06 -8.60
N ARG A 452 -8.20 -2.35 -7.36
CA ARG A 452 -8.19 -1.39 -6.24
C ARG A 452 -6.83 -0.73 -5.97
N PHE A 453 -5.74 -1.34 -6.39
CA PHE A 453 -4.38 -0.84 -6.20
C PHE A 453 -3.79 -0.15 -7.44
N SER A 454 -4.53 -0.09 -8.54
CA SER A 454 -4.21 0.78 -9.68
C SER A 454 -4.41 2.23 -9.23
N ALA A 455 -3.36 3.06 -9.26
CA ALA A 455 -3.42 4.41 -8.72
C ALA A 455 -2.67 5.44 -9.57
N SER A 456 -3.01 6.74 -9.42
CA SER A 456 -2.22 7.85 -9.98
C SER A 456 -2.04 7.76 -11.50
N ALA A 457 -0.81 7.55 -12.02
CA ALA A 457 -0.50 7.42 -13.45
C ALA A 457 -1.34 6.32 -14.15
N SER A 458 -1.59 5.20 -13.46
CA SER A 458 -2.48 4.14 -13.96
C SER A 458 -3.91 4.64 -14.15
N GLU A 459 -4.39 5.52 -13.26
CA GLU A 459 -5.72 6.11 -13.35
C GLU A 459 -5.81 7.15 -14.47
N ILE A 460 -4.70 7.85 -14.76
CA ILE A 460 -4.59 8.77 -15.89
C ILE A 460 -4.72 7.99 -17.20
N PHE A 461 -3.94 6.93 -17.37
CA PHE A 461 -3.97 6.09 -18.58
C PHE A 461 -5.35 5.42 -18.76
N ALA A 462 -5.84 4.69 -17.77
CA ALA A 462 -7.12 4.00 -17.84
C ALA A 462 -8.28 4.99 -18.08
N GLY A 463 -8.24 6.15 -17.42
CA GLY A 463 -9.21 7.22 -17.60
C GLY A 463 -9.19 7.80 -19.01
N ALA A 464 -8.01 8.01 -19.61
CA ALA A 464 -7.89 8.49 -20.97
C ALA A 464 -8.43 7.49 -21.98
N ILE A 465 -8.06 6.20 -21.88
CA ILE A 465 -8.59 5.14 -22.76
C ILE A 465 -10.13 5.06 -22.70
N GLN A 466 -10.70 5.18 -21.50
CA GLN A 466 -12.15 5.16 -21.28
C GLN A 466 -12.85 6.39 -21.87
N ASP A 467 -12.35 7.59 -21.55
CA ASP A 467 -12.96 8.87 -21.98
C ASP A 467 -12.93 9.01 -23.51
N TYR A 468 -11.84 8.63 -24.14
CA TYR A 468 -11.73 8.63 -25.60
C TYR A 468 -12.48 7.46 -26.26
N LYS A 469 -13.11 6.55 -25.49
CA LYS A 469 -13.77 5.34 -26.02
C LYS A 469 -12.87 4.50 -26.91
N ARG A 470 -11.56 4.47 -26.60
CA ARG A 470 -10.57 3.74 -27.37
C ARG A 470 -10.55 2.25 -27.04
N GLY A 471 -10.85 1.90 -25.80
CA GLY A 471 -10.86 0.53 -25.31
C GLY A 471 -11.82 0.36 -24.14
N VAL A 472 -12.05 -0.88 -23.73
CA VAL A 472 -12.92 -1.22 -22.59
C VAL A 472 -12.07 -1.35 -21.34
N VAL A 473 -12.46 -0.66 -20.27
CA VAL A 473 -11.83 -0.75 -18.96
C VAL A 473 -12.57 -1.80 -18.13
N VAL A 474 -11.86 -2.82 -17.66
CA VAL A 474 -12.45 -3.96 -16.93
C VAL A 474 -11.75 -4.18 -15.58
N GLY A 475 -12.44 -4.76 -14.62
CA GLY A 475 -11.86 -5.11 -13.33
C GLY A 475 -12.52 -4.43 -12.16
N GLU A 476 -11.73 -4.01 -11.18
CA GLU A 476 -12.22 -3.35 -9.97
C GLU A 476 -12.03 -1.83 -10.09
N GLN A 477 -12.87 -1.04 -9.40
CA GLN A 477 -12.65 0.40 -9.25
C GLN A 477 -11.25 0.68 -8.69
N THR A 478 -10.53 1.66 -9.25
CA THR A 478 -9.17 2.01 -8.86
C THR A 478 -9.09 2.68 -7.48
N TYR A 479 -7.88 3.03 -7.03
CA TYR A 479 -7.59 3.59 -5.71
C TYR A 479 -8.24 4.94 -5.46
N GLY A 480 -8.24 5.83 -6.45
CA GLY A 480 -8.82 7.18 -6.35
C GLY A 480 -7.83 8.27 -5.94
N LYS A 481 -6.54 8.13 -6.29
CA LYS A 481 -5.54 9.16 -6.03
C LYS A 481 -5.48 10.15 -7.20
N GLY A 482 -5.90 11.38 -6.94
CA GLY A 482 -5.92 12.48 -7.93
C GLY A 482 -4.95 13.61 -7.62
N THR A 483 -3.89 13.36 -6.86
CA THR A 483 -2.95 14.37 -6.37
C THR A 483 -1.54 14.18 -6.93
N VAL A 484 -0.81 15.28 -7.07
CA VAL A 484 0.59 15.34 -7.52
C VAL A 484 1.45 15.85 -6.38
N GLN A 485 2.51 15.11 -6.04
CA GLN A 485 3.45 15.48 -4.98
C GLN A 485 4.77 16.00 -5.57
N ASN A 486 5.40 16.90 -4.80
CA ASN A 486 6.80 17.27 -4.97
C ASN A 486 7.60 16.78 -3.75
N VAL A 487 8.88 16.52 -3.95
CA VAL A 487 9.82 16.10 -2.89
C VAL A 487 10.95 17.11 -2.84
N ARG A 488 11.23 17.67 -1.67
CA ARG A 488 12.25 18.68 -1.46
C ARG A 488 13.04 18.43 -0.19
N GLY A 489 14.34 18.55 -0.26
CA GLY A 489 15.20 18.63 0.93
C GLY A 489 14.93 19.93 1.69
N LEU A 490 14.84 19.86 3.02
CA LEU A 490 14.61 21.07 3.82
C LEU A 490 15.77 22.05 3.72
N LYS A 491 17.00 21.59 3.42
CA LYS A 491 18.17 22.44 3.16
C LYS A 491 17.96 23.41 1.99
N ASP A 492 17.14 23.05 1.00
CA ASP A 492 16.87 23.89 -0.19
C ASP A 492 16.19 25.22 0.17
N PHE A 493 15.58 25.32 1.36
CA PHE A 493 14.88 26.48 1.85
C PHE A 493 15.71 27.37 2.79
N LEU A 494 16.95 26.97 3.09
CA LEU A 494 17.87 27.75 3.90
C LEU A 494 18.65 28.74 3.02
N ARG A 495 18.76 29.99 3.48
CA ARG A 495 19.60 31.00 2.79
C ARG A 495 21.09 30.67 2.83
N GLN A 496 21.54 30.05 3.90
CA GLN A 496 22.90 29.54 4.10
C GLN A 496 22.78 28.17 4.76
N PRO A 497 22.94 27.08 3.98
CA PRO A 497 22.93 25.74 4.55
C PRO A 497 24.13 25.57 5.49
N GLY A 498 23.87 25.20 6.73
CA GLY A 498 24.88 24.76 7.70
C GLY A 498 25.40 23.33 7.36
N GLU A 499 26.28 22.82 8.22
CA GLU A 499 26.78 21.45 8.14
C GLU A 499 25.73 20.41 8.59
N GLU A 500 24.64 20.84 9.25
CA GLU A 500 23.60 19.95 9.76
C GLU A 500 22.84 19.26 8.62
N GLU A 501 22.63 17.98 8.77
CA GLU A 501 21.76 17.21 7.89
C GLU A 501 20.32 17.42 8.30
N LEU A 502 19.51 17.92 7.37
CA LEU A 502 18.07 18.11 7.52
C LEU A 502 17.34 17.08 6.68
N GLY A 503 16.14 16.72 7.13
CA GLY A 503 15.28 15.78 6.43
C GLY A 503 14.71 16.33 5.13
N LEU A 504 13.75 15.57 4.57
CA LEU A 504 13.04 15.95 3.36
C LEU A 504 11.53 15.97 3.58
N LEU A 505 10.84 16.82 2.82
CA LEU A 505 9.39 16.89 2.79
C LEU A 505 8.87 16.51 1.41
N LYS A 506 7.97 15.51 1.39
CA LYS A 506 7.10 15.21 0.25
C LYS A 506 5.75 15.84 0.50
N PHE A 507 5.25 16.68 -0.41
CA PHE A 507 4.01 17.42 -0.22
C PHE A 507 3.23 17.59 -1.52
N THR A 508 1.91 17.70 -1.38
CA THR A 508 0.98 17.83 -2.51
C THR A 508 0.98 19.26 -3.05
N ILE A 509 1.27 19.40 -4.34
CA ILE A 509 1.36 20.70 -5.05
C ILE A 509 0.23 20.92 -6.05
N ALA A 510 -0.43 19.88 -6.52
CA ALA A 510 -1.46 19.96 -7.56
C ALA A 510 -2.44 18.80 -7.49
N LYS A 511 -3.57 18.95 -8.20
CA LYS A 511 -4.51 17.86 -8.50
C LYS A 511 -4.57 17.65 -10.00
N PHE A 512 -4.81 16.41 -10.42
CA PHE A 512 -5.04 16.10 -11.82
C PHE A 512 -6.49 15.69 -12.09
N TYR A 513 -6.90 15.89 -13.33
CA TYR A 513 -8.26 15.70 -13.80
C TYR A 513 -8.24 15.03 -15.15
N ARG A 514 -9.23 14.18 -15.40
CA ARG A 514 -9.51 13.58 -16.70
C ARG A 514 -9.84 14.66 -17.74
N VAL A 515 -9.80 14.33 -19.01
CA VAL A 515 -10.19 15.25 -20.10
C VAL A 515 -11.62 15.75 -19.96
N THR A 516 -12.50 14.95 -19.36
CA THR A 516 -13.89 15.32 -19.04
C THR A 516 -14.00 16.34 -17.90
N GLY A 517 -12.90 16.71 -17.29
CA GLY A 517 -12.82 17.62 -16.14
C GLY A 517 -13.09 16.96 -14.79
N SER A 518 -13.44 15.69 -14.73
CA SER A 518 -13.66 14.98 -13.47
C SER A 518 -12.34 14.60 -12.82
N SER A 519 -12.19 14.82 -11.50
CA SER A 519 -11.05 14.31 -10.74
C SER A 519 -11.16 12.80 -10.51
N THR A 520 -10.03 12.10 -10.47
CA THR A 520 -9.97 10.72 -9.98
C THR A 520 -9.98 10.66 -8.45
N GLN A 521 -9.74 11.78 -7.77
CA GLN A 521 -9.69 11.86 -6.31
C GLN A 521 -10.92 11.22 -5.66
N HIS A 522 -10.77 10.34 -4.69
CA HIS A 522 -11.78 9.52 -4.00
C HIS A 522 -12.50 8.48 -4.89
N ARG A 523 -12.76 8.81 -6.14
CA ARG A 523 -13.62 7.99 -7.01
C ARG A 523 -12.84 7.03 -7.90
N GLY A 524 -11.60 7.37 -8.20
CA GLY A 524 -10.80 6.60 -9.13
C GLY A 524 -11.40 6.54 -10.53
N VAL A 525 -11.04 5.51 -11.25
CA VAL A 525 -11.65 5.09 -12.50
C VAL A 525 -12.59 3.93 -12.20
N THR A 526 -13.89 4.13 -12.43
CA THR A 526 -14.88 3.05 -12.39
C THR A 526 -14.80 2.30 -13.71
N PRO A 527 -14.56 0.98 -13.71
CA PRO A 527 -14.47 0.21 -14.94
C PRO A 527 -15.79 0.16 -15.68
N ASP A 528 -15.76 -0.05 -17.00
CA ASP A 528 -16.95 -0.25 -17.83
C ASP A 528 -17.64 -1.58 -17.50
N ILE A 529 -16.85 -2.61 -17.19
CA ILE A 529 -17.30 -3.92 -16.68
C ILE A 529 -16.66 -4.16 -15.33
N GLU A 530 -17.47 -4.04 -14.29
CA GLU A 530 -17.01 -4.14 -12.89
C GLU A 530 -17.00 -5.59 -12.41
N TYR A 531 -15.88 -5.99 -11.80
CA TYR A 531 -15.70 -7.31 -11.20
C TYR A 531 -15.99 -7.27 -9.69
N PRO A 532 -16.37 -8.42 -9.10
CA PRO A 532 -16.43 -8.55 -7.66
C PRO A 532 -15.06 -8.20 -7.03
N SER A 533 -15.06 -7.40 -5.97
CA SER A 533 -13.84 -6.95 -5.31
C SER A 533 -13.74 -7.44 -3.88
N VAL A 534 -12.55 -7.89 -3.50
CA VAL A 534 -12.18 -8.20 -2.11
C VAL A 534 -12.07 -6.93 -1.27
N TYR A 535 -11.73 -5.81 -1.91
CA TYR A 535 -11.38 -4.55 -1.26
C TYR A 535 -12.41 -3.47 -1.57
N SER A 536 -13.20 -3.07 -0.57
CA SER A 536 -14.13 -1.95 -0.73
C SER A 536 -13.36 -0.61 -0.83
N ALA A 537 -13.91 0.34 -1.59
CA ALA A 537 -13.35 1.70 -1.67
C ALA A 537 -13.31 2.41 -0.31
N ALA A 538 -14.28 2.11 0.55
CA ALA A 538 -14.38 2.68 1.89
C ALA A 538 -13.29 2.18 2.84
N GLU A 539 -12.65 1.04 2.54
CA GLU A 539 -11.61 0.45 3.38
C GLU A 539 -10.21 0.65 2.80
N PHE A 540 -10.05 0.58 1.46
CA PHE A 540 -8.75 0.49 0.80
C PHE A 540 -8.53 1.54 -0.30
N GLY A 541 -9.40 2.52 -0.45
CA GLY A 541 -9.24 3.62 -1.41
C GLY A 541 -8.79 4.91 -0.75
N GLU A 542 -8.52 5.91 -1.56
CA GLU A 542 -8.24 7.29 -1.11
C GLU A 542 -9.35 7.82 -0.20
N SER A 543 -10.61 7.49 -0.49
CA SER A 543 -11.79 7.89 0.29
C SER A 543 -11.80 7.34 1.71
N SER A 544 -10.98 6.33 2.01
CA SER A 544 -10.80 5.79 3.38
C SER A 544 -9.92 6.69 4.26
N LYS A 545 -9.21 7.65 3.67
CA LYS A 545 -8.27 8.53 4.36
C LYS A 545 -8.99 9.81 4.83
N PRO A 546 -9.04 10.11 6.14
CA PRO A 546 -9.80 11.25 6.66
C PRO A 546 -9.37 12.61 6.12
N SER A 547 -8.06 12.78 5.85
CA SER A 547 -7.47 14.03 5.34
C SER A 547 -7.41 14.10 3.82
N ALA A 548 -7.87 13.09 3.08
CA ALA A 548 -7.84 13.11 1.64
C ALA A 548 -8.53 14.35 1.07
N LEU A 549 -7.92 14.95 0.04
CA LEU A 549 -8.49 16.11 -0.64
C LEU A 549 -9.83 15.74 -1.26
N PRO A 550 -10.85 16.62 -1.20
CA PRO A 550 -12.17 16.29 -1.71
C PRO A 550 -12.17 16.08 -3.23
N TRP A 551 -13.10 15.27 -3.69
CA TRP A 551 -13.40 15.19 -5.12
C TRP A 551 -13.97 16.52 -5.60
N ASP A 552 -13.52 16.97 -6.77
CA ASP A 552 -14.03 18.14 -7.45
C ASP A 552 -13.97 17.95 -8.99
N LYS A 553 -14.34 18.98 -9.71
CA LYS A 553 -14.49 18.98 -11.15
C LYS A 553 -14.05 20.34 -11.71
N ILE A 554 -13.37 20.32 -12.85
CA ILE A 554 -13.03 21.51 -13.64
C ILE A 554 -13.73 21.46 -15.01
N ALA A 555 -13.51 22.46 -15.83
CA ALA A 555 -14.01 22.43 -17.20
C ALA A 555 -13.37 21.29 -18.00
N ALA A 556 -14.15 20.63 -18.86
CA ALA A 556 -13.64 19.63 -19.78
C ALA A 556 -12.64 20.27 -20.77
N ALA A 557 -11.57 19.56 -21.08
CA ALA A 557 -10.71 19.92 -22.19
C ALA A 557 -11.44 19.62 -23.53
N PRO A 558 -11.11 20.30 -24.63
CA PRO A 558 -11.59 19.89 -25.94
C PRO A 558 -11.03 18.50 -26.29
N PHE A 559 -11.89 17.54 -26.54
CA PHE A 559 -11.52 16.21 -27.03
C PHE A 559 -12.63 15.61 -27.88
N LYS A 560 -12.29 14.65 -28.74
CA LYS A 560 -13.25 13.94 -29.59
C LYS A 560 -13.16 12.45 -29.27
N PRO A 561 -14.22 11.83 -28.72
CA PRO A 561 -14.26 10.38 -28.54
C PRO A 561 -14.09 9.64 -29.86
N MET A 562 -13.46 8.48 -29.80
CA MET A 562 -13.31 7.54 -30.90
C MET A 562 -14.52 6.59 -30.95
N ASP A 563 -14.68 5.86 -32.05
CA ASP A 563 -15.85 4.98 -32.26
C ASP A 563 -15.52 3.48 -32.01
N TYR A 564 -14.49 3.18 -31.19
CA TYR A 564 -14.10 1.78 -30.91
C TYR A 564 -15.05 1.11 -29.91
N VAL A 565 -15.59 1.86 -28.97
CA VAL A 565 -16.47 1.36 -27.90
C VAL A 565 -17.74 2.22 -27.83
N ASP A 566 -18.89 1.58 -27.97
CA ASP A 566 -20.19 2.24 -27.80
C ASP A 566 -21.07 1.53 -26.75
N ASN A 567 -22.22 2.10 -26.46
CA ASN A 567 -23.13 1.61 -25.43
C ASN A 567 -23.74 0.23 -25.75
N ASP A 568 -23.92 -0.10 -27.01
CA ASP A 568 -24.46 -1.41 -27.42
C ASP A 568 -23.43 -2.50 -27.18
N MET A 569 -22.17 -2.24 -27.53
CA MET A 569 -21.05 -3.14 -27.23
C MET A 569 -20.93 -3.36 -25.73
N LEU A 570 -20.90 -2.29 -24.93
CA LEU A 570 -20.82 -2.40 -23.46
C LEU A 570 -21.99 -3.19 -22.89
N SER A 571 -23.20 -3.02 -23.42
CA SER A 571 -24.38 -3.78 -22.99
C SER A 571 -24.24 -5.27 -23.27
N ILE A 572 -23.69 -5.64 -24.43
CA ILE A 572 -23.41 -7.05 -24.80
C ILE A 572 -22.37 -7.64 -23.85
N LEU A 573 -21.24 -6.94 -23.65
CA LEU A 573 -20.16 -7.40 -22.79
C LEU A 573 -20.62 -7.59 -21.34
N LYS A 574 -21.35 -6.61 -20.80
CA LYS A 574 -21.92 -6.68 -19.46
C LYS A 574 -22.86 -7.87 -19.30
N LYS A 575 -23.77 -8.09 -20.25
CA LYS A 575 -24.68 -9.23 -20.23
C LYS A 575 -23.91 -10.56 -20.18
N ARG A 576 -22.88 -10.72 -21.03
CA ARG A 576 -22.07 -11.94 -21.07
C ARG A 576 -21.28 -12.15 -19.76
N HIS A 577 -20.73 -11.08 -19.22
CA HIS A 577 -20.08 -11.11 -17.90
C HIS A 577 -21.04 -11.56 -16.79
N ASP A 578 -22.23 -10.96 -16.71
CA ASP A 578 -23.26 -11.28 -15.72
C ASP A 578 -23.72 -12.76 -15.82
N GLU A 579 -23.74 -13.32 -17.04
CA GLU A 579 -24.05 -14.73 -17.27
C GLU A 579 -22.91 -15.64 -16.76
N ARG A 580 -21.64 -15.27 -17.00
CA ARG A 580 -20.47 -16.02 -16.52
C ARG A 580 -20.31 -15.95 -15.00
N LEU A 581 -20.59 -14.81 -14.38
CA LEU A 581 -20.61 -14.67 -12.92
C LEU A 581 -21.55 -15.67 -12.22
N LYS A 582 -22.57 -16.15 -12.92
CA LYS A 582 -23.54 -17.14 -12.39
C LYS A 582 -23.21 -18.58 -12.69
N LYS A 583 -22.27 -18.87 -13.59
CA LYS A 583 -22.04 -20.23 -14.11
C LYS A 583 -20.58 -20.66 -14.06
N ASP A 584 -19.63 -19.72 -14.16
CA ASP A 584 -18.20 -20.05 -14.16
C ASP A 584 -17.75 -20.35 -12.73
N GLN A 585 -17.22 -21.58 -12.51
CA GLN A 585 -16.87 -22.05 -11.18
C GLN A 585 -15.81 -21.19 -10.52
N ALA A 586 -14.80 -20.71 -11.26
CA ALA A 586 -13.75 -19.86 -10.71
C ALA A 586 -14.28 -18.51 -10.22
N LEU A 587 -15.25 -17.93 -10.94
CA LEU A 587 -15.92 -16.69 -10.53
C LEU A 587 -16.88 -16.90 -9.34
N LEU A 588 -17.53 -18.06 -9.25
CA LEU A 588 -18.36 -18.42 -8.11
C LEU A 588 -17.52 -18.61 -6.85
N ASP A 589 -16.39 -19.30 -6.95
CA ASP A 589 -15.45 -19.51 -5.85
C ASP A 589 -14.89 -18.16 -5.36
N LEU A 590 -14.53 -17.27 -6.28
CA LEU A 590 -14.08 -15.92 -5.98
C LEU A 590 -15.15 -15.12 -5.21
N GLN A 591 -16.41 -15.13 -5.66
CA GLN A 591 -17.52 -14.44 -4.96
C GLN A 591 -17.71 -14.98 -3.53
N TYR A 592 -17.59 -16.30 -3.35
CA TYR A 592 -17.67 -16.90 -2.03
C TYR A 592 -16.50 -16.44 -1.12
N ASP A 593 -15.27 -16.42 -1.63
CA ASP A 593 -14.09 -15.99 -0.87
C ASP A 593 -14.21 -14.52 -0.46
N ILE A 594 -14.71 -13.66 -1.35
CA ILE A 594 -15.02 -12.26 -1.05
C ILE A 594 -16.01 -12.15 0.09
N ALA A 595 -17.11 -12.92 0.06
CA ALA A 595 -18.15 -12.89 1.10
C ALA A 595 -17.62 -13.37 2.48
N GLU A 596 -16.81 -14.43 2.50
CA GLU A 596 -16.19 -14.93 3.74
C GLU A 596 -15.15 -13.93 4.29
N LEU A 597 -14.35 -13.30 3.44
CA LEU A 597 -13.40 -12.26 3.86
C LEU A 597 -14.12 -11.02 4.43
N ALA A 598 -15.19 -10.56 3.78
CA ALA A 598 -16.02 -9.46 4.29
C ALA A 598 -16.60 -9.77 5.66
N LYS A 599 -17.10 -10.99 5.85
CA LYS A 599 -17.61 -11.46 7.14
C LYS A 599 -16.53 -11.47 8.22
N ASN A 600 -15.33 -11.98 7.90
CA ASN A 600 -14.22 -12.02 8.84
C ASN A 600 -13.74 -10.61 9.23
N ARG A 601 -13.70 -9.66 8.29
CA ARG A 601 -13.33 -8.25 8.56
C ARG A 601 -14.33 -7.52 9.46
N SER A 602 -15.61 -7.87 9.38
CA SER A 602 -16.63 -7.27 10.25
C SER A 602 -16.52 -7.73 11.72
N GLN A 603 -15.78 -8.81 11.98
CA GLN A 603 -15.58 -9.36 13.32
C GLN A 603 -14.53 -8.53 14.07
N LYS A 604 -14.92 -7.83 15.12
CA LYS A 604 -14.02 -7.01 15.97
C LYS A 604 -13.77 -7.60 17.35
N VAL A 605 -14.39 -8.74 17.61
CA VAL A 605 -14.36 -9.44 18.90
C VAL A 605 -14.15 -10.92 18.64
N VAL A 606 -13.24 -11.53 19.38
CA VAL A 606 -12.98 -12.98 19.30
C VAL A 606 -13.24 -13.64 20.65
N SER A 607 -13.59 -14.92 20.63
CA SER A 607 -13.76 -15.72 21.85
C SER A 607 -12.39 -16.04 22.45
N LEU A 608 -12.28 -16.03 23.77
CA LEU A 608 -11.11 -16.51 24.52
C LEU A 608 -11.31 -17.96 25.05
N ASN A 609 -12.38 -18.62 24.59
CA ASN A 609 -12.65 -20.02 24.89
C ASN A 609 -12.00 -20.94 23.86
N TYR A 610 -11.18 -21.91 24.32
CA TYR A 610 -10.43 -22.80 23.42
C TYR A 610 -11.33 -23.63 22.51
N ASN A 611 -12.37 -24.28 23.08
CA ASN A 611 -13.22 -25.18 22.30
C ASN A 611 -13.98 -24.41 21.20
N GLN A 612 -14.45 -23.20 21.53
CA GLN A 612 -15.13 -22.37 20.54
C GLN A 612 -14.19 -21.93 19.42
N ARG A 613 -13.00 -21.43 19.75
CA ARG A 613 -12.00 -20.99 18.75
C ARG A 613 -11.50 -22.16 17.89
N LYS A 614 -11.28 -23.34 18.52
CA LYS A 614 -10.88 -24.55 17.81
C LYS A 614 -11.95 -24.99 16.81
N LYS A 615 -13.21 -25.01 17.24
CA LYS A 615 -14.33 -25.31 16.34
C LYS A 615 -14.40 -24.33 15.17
N GLU A 616 -14.30 -23.03 15.42
CA GLU A 616 -14.30 -21.98 14.37
C GLU A 616 -13.13 -22.16 13.39
N GLN A 617 -11.96 -22.61 13.86
CA GLN A 617 -10.79 -22.91 13.03
C GLN A 617 -11.01 -24.17 12.19
N ASP A 618 -11.52 -25.25 12.79
CA ASP A 618 -11.77 -26.52 12.11
C ASP A 618 -12.87 -26.36 11.05
N ASP A 619 -13.97 -25.68 11.37
CA ASP A 619 -15.05 -25.39 10.42
C ASP A 619 -14.54 -24.60 9.20
N ARG A 620 -13.62 -23.65 9.40
CA ARG A 620 -12.98 -22.90 8.29
C ARG A 620 -12.09 -23.81 7.46
N LYS A 621 -11.28 -24.65 8.11
CA LYS A 621 -10.39 -25.60 7.43
C LYS A 621 -11.19 -26.60 6.60
N GLU A 622 -12.24 -27.19 7.17
CA GLU A 622 -13.10 -28.15 6.46
C GLU A 622 -13.74 -27.53 5.23
N LYS A 623 -14.27 -26.33 5.33
CA LYS A 623 -14.84 -25.59 4.20
C LYS A 623 -13.82 -25.31 3.10
N ARG A 624 -12.58 -24.97 3.46
CA ARG A 624 -11.49 -24.78 2.49
C ARG A 624 -11.10 -26.09 1.82
N ASP A 625 -10.87 -27.15 2.61
CA ASP A 625 -10.41 -28.45 2.09
C ASP A 625 -11.48 -29.12 1.20
N ALA A 626 -12.77 -28.91 1.49
CA ALA A 626 -13.87 -29.34 0.63
C ALA A 626 -13.82 -28.67 -0.74
N ARG A 627 -13.41 -27.40 -0.83
CA ARG A 627 -13.30 -26.64 -2.09
C ARG A 627 -12.05 -27.00 -2.88
N VAL A 628 -10.91 -27.20 -2.22
CA VAL A 628 -9.68 -27.64 -2.87
C VAL A 628 -9.88 -29.00 -3.55
N LYS A 629 -10.77 -29.86 -3.04
CA LYS A 629 -11.16 -31.11 -3.67
C LYS A 629 -12.04 -30.94 -4.91
N ILE A 630 -12.75 -29.81 -5.03
CA ILE A 630 -13.65 -29.52 -6.17
C ILE A 630 -12.90 -28.73 -7.26
N GLY A 631 -11.93 -27.91 -6.88
CA GLY A 631 -11.07 -27.16 -7.79
C GLY A 631 -9.60 -27.48 -7.57
N ALA A 632 -9.01 -28.24 -8.48
CA ALA A 632 -7.61 -28.61 -8.38
C ALA A 632 -6.69 -27.42 -8.15
N SER A 633 -5.99 -27.43 -7.00
CA SER A 633 -4.68 -26.83 -6.75
C SER A 633 -4.43 -25.36 -7.18
N LEU A 634 -4.67 -24.44 -6.28
CA LEU A 634 -4.14 -23.07 -6.37
C LEU A 634 -2.65 -22.94 -5.96
N SER A 635 -1.93 -24.05 -5.73
CA SER A 635 -0.61 -24.03 -5.10
C SER A 635 0.57 -24.52 -5.93
N GLU A 636 0.43 -24.73 -7.23
CA GLU A 636 1.57 -25.10 -8.10
C GLU A 636 1.71 -24.08 -9.24
N LEU A 637 2.30 -22.94 -8.93
CA LEU A 637 2.91 -22.05 -9.92
C LEU A 637 4.41 -22.32 -9.93
N GLU A 638 4.83 -23.34 -10.67
CA GLU A 638 6.21 -23.39 -11.11
C GLU A 638 6.46 -22.27 -12.12
N ALA A 639 7.45 -21.44 -11.80
CA ALA A 639 8.03 -20.47 -12.71
C ALA A 639 8.65 -21.23 -13.91
N ASN A 640 7.94 -21.33 -15.01
CA ASN A 640 8.52 -21.78 -16.27
C ASN A 640 8.02 -20.98 -17.46
N LYS A 641 9.00 -20.29 -18.04
CA LYS A 641 9.16 -19.81 -19.43
C LYS A 641 7.89 -19.43 -20.20
N VAL A 642 7.87 -18.15 -20.52
CA VAL A 642 7.06 -17.50 -21.56
C VAL A 642 7.05 -18.33 -22.83
N GLN A 643 5.94 -18.97 -23.11
CA GLN A 643 5.51 -19.42 -24.45
C GLN A 643 4.03 -19.82 -24.35
N ASP A 644 3.24 -19.38 -25.32
CA ASP A 644 1.82 -19.66 -25.62
C ASP A 644 1.06 -20.47 -24.56
N ARG A 645 0.36 -19.78 -23.65
CA ARG A 645 -0.47 -20.43 -22.63
C ARG A 645 -1.89 -20.62 -23.15
N SER A 646 -2.47 -21.79 -22.91
CA SER A 646 -3.92 -21.96 -23.04
C SER A 646 -4.64 -21.27 -21.88
N LEU A 647 -5.78 -20.63 -22.15
CA LEU A 647 -6.63 -20.02 -21.12
C LEU A 647 -7.00 -21.03 -20.00
N ASN A 648 -7.12 -22.31 -20.32
CA ASN A 648 -7.46 -23.35 -19.36
C ASN A 648 -6.35 -23.61 -18.32
N ASP A 649 -5.10 -23.31 -18.65
CA ASP A 649 -3.96 -23.49 -17.77
C ASP A 649 -3.76 -22.33 -16.79
N MET A 650 -4.49 -21.24 -16.97
CA MET A 650 -4.42 -20.07 -16.10
C MET A 650 -5.21 -20.29 -14.81
N LYS A 651 -4.68 -19.82 -13.69
CA LYS A 651 -5.34 -19.87 -12.38
C LYS A 651 -6.05 -18.55 -12.02
N ASP A 652 -5.66 -17.46 -12.65
CA ASP A 652 -6.19 -16.12 -12.40
C ASP A 652 -7.59 -15.97 -13.02
N ALA A 653 -8.61 -16.02 -12.17
CA ALA A 653 -10.01 -15.92 -12.59
C ALA A 653 -10.35 -14.55 -13.21
N TYR A 654 -9.74 -13.47 -12.72
CA TYR A 654 -9.95 -12.13 -13.26
C TYR A 654 -9.33 -11.98 -14.65
N LEU A 655 -8.09 -12.48 -14.83
CA LEU A 655 -7.43 -12.42 -16.12
C LEU A 655 -8.15 -13.29 -17.15
N LYS A 656 -8.59 -14.52 -16.77
CA LYS A 656 -9.44 -15.37 -17.61
C LYS A 656 -10.70 -14.64 -18.09
N GLU A 657 -11.42 -14.00 -17.19
CA GLU A 657 -12.63 -13.27 -17.53
C GLU A 657 -12.34 -12.10 -18.47
N SER A 658 -11.24 -11.38 -18.22
CA SER A 658 -10.84 -10.25 -19.06
C SER A 658 -10.48 -10.67 -20.49
N ILE A 659 -9.83 -11.81 -20.66
CA ILE A 659 -9.53 -12.40 -21.98
C ILE A 659 -10.82 -12.79 -22.70
N LYS A 660 -11.77 -13.43 -21.99
CA LYS A 660 -13.10 -13.75 -22.55
C LYS A 660 -13.84 -12.52 -22.99
N LEU A 661 -13.79 -11.42 -22.20
CA LEU A 661 -14.41 -10.14 -22.57
C LEU A 661 -13.76 -9.50 -23.78
N LEU A 662 -12.44 -9.59 -23.94
CA LEU A 662 -11.77 -9.09 -25.14
C LEU A 662 -12.16 -9.92 -26.38
N ALA A 663 -12.26 -11.23 -26.28
CA ALA A 663 -12.77 -12.09 -27.36
C ALA A 663 -14.24 -11.73 -27.73
N ASP A 664 -15.07 -11.46 -26.70
CA ASP A 664 -16.46 -10.97 -26.92
C ASP A 664 -16.50 -9.64 -27.65
N GLN A 665 -15.61 -8.71 -27.32
CA GLN A 665 -15.47 -7.40 -27.98
C GLN A 665 -15.09 -7.59 -29.46
N ILE A 666 -14.09 -8.46 -29.74
CA ILE A 666 -13.65 -8.78 -31.09
C ILE A 666 -14.82 -9.35 -31.91
N GLN A 667 -15.58 -10.30 -31.33
CA GLN A 667 -16.74 -10.89 -31.98
C GLN A 667 -17.84 -9.86 -32.28
N ALA A 668 -18.13 -8.98 -31.32
CA ALA A 668 -19.13 -7.92 -31.51
C ALA A 668 -18.71 -6.91 -32.60
N GLY A 669 -17.42 -6.58 -32.67
CA GLY A 669 -16.86 -5.70 -33.71
C GLY A 669 -16.91 -6.32 -35.11
N LYS A 670 -16.65 -7.61 -35.27
CA LYS A 670 -16.75 -8.33 -36.55
C LYS A 670 -18.21 -8.31 -37.10
N LYS A 671 -19.21 -8.47 -36.25
CA LYS A 671 -20.65 -8.43 -36.66
C LYS A 671 -21.14 -7.08 -37.13
N ARG A 672 -20.43 -6.00 -36.85
CA ARG A 672 -20.81 -4.63 -37.30
C ARG A 672 -20.18 -4.25 -38.64
N ARG A 673 -19.04 -4.87 -38.97
CA ARG A 673 -18.35 -4.59 -40.24
C ARG A 673 -18.79 -5.51 -41.39
N GLY A 674 -19.54 -6.57 -41.10
CA GLY A 674 -20.16 -7.48 -42.05
C GLY A 674 -21.68 -7.23 -42.15
#